data_a599e290c6852d3ac9c5af96026c493f
#
_entry.id   a599e290c6852d3ac9c5af96026c493f
#
_cell.length_a   1.000
_cell.length_b   1.000
_cell.length_c   1.000
_cell.angle_alpha   90.00
_cell.angle_beta   90.00
_cell.angle_gamma   90.00
#
_symmetry.space_group_name_H-M   'P 1'
#
loop_
_entity.id
_entity.type
_entity.pdbx_description
1 polymer ?
#
loop_
_entity_poly.entity_id
_entity_poly.type
_entity_poly.pdbx_seq_one_letter_code
_entity_poly.pdbx_strand_id
1 'polypeptide(L)'
;MKKNRLALLPFISALLLVGCGEDSPSEPSSVSNNVPADGSSVESIFDLGKCTSDRDGTVIFVEDEEIDYRCLDKKWEKVEKLSSSSDEKTSSSSKKSSDSKNSSSSSKEESAGSKDKSSSSKNSSSSSKITSSDSGDKKSSSSKAVSSDSRDKSSSSQKSSSSQKSSSSVAPESSSSVVGSGENVKTIAINKKSFKGVAEKGPFAVGSTVKLSELDGELDLTGTNFEWEVTGKQGGYTSPKVTLSSQYAQLQVNGNYYNENLFKNSTSPVTLRGIVDLKDRENVNINVLMHLAYKRVVYLFTKSGEYKNVPAAKAAAEQEIMKAFGFGGANHPFEDLTIFGKTSDDAKLLAASILLQGDLEETDLLSRLTSIANNIEEDGTWDNSEKMRVSMADWIMSYKYGMSGIRQMLEEINPQVPAFEKYVSLFVGEAYGFGACTDENDGDYVQLKNGNSKNLGEYYVCEDNVWRMMFSTEKLYERACTAKRAGEFMTTPRNEIYICDGGNGYWRPATTYDHPKEYYMNDEVDYGKLKDTRDGKEYKTVVIGTQTWMAENLNYYDKDNYNLVGNAKCYQEEDKNCDVGGRLYSWTAAMNISTKYRLSWYDKDIQYPHQGICPDGWHIPDSTEWRTLADYVKKVDGSSGLLMSSKGWKASSYKPSTDPYGFSVIPVGAYYGRYADAHADFSQTEFDDDGLFANFWSAEEGKEFNLAVYVFFDYRRDYMSMTASVYNEKERGFSVRCVKTEDESEE
;
A
#
# COMPACT_ATOMS: atom_id res chain seq x y z
N MET A 1 -3.83 11.47 -46.96
CA MET A 1 -2.82 12.40 -47.56
C MET A 1 -2.46 13.46 -46.55
N LYS A 2 -1.16 13.65 -46.38
CA LYS A 2 -0.45 14.68 -45.58
C LYS A 2 -0.50 14.60 -44.08
N LYS A 3 0.60 14.08 -43.55
CA LYS A 3 1.15 14.16 -42.19
C LYS A 3 1.61 15.61 -41.91
N ASN A 4 1.37 16.09 -40.69
CA ASN A 4 2.20 17.17 -40.12
C ASN A 4 2.66 16.72 -38.71
N ARG A 5 3.97 16.58 -38.60
CA ARG A 5 4.71 16.47 -37.34
C ARG A 5 4.99 17.89 -36.86
N LEU A 6 4.74 18.14 -35.56
CA LEU A 6 5.28 19.32 -34.88
C LEU A 6 6.38 18.84 -33.92
N ALA A 7 7.55 19.40 -34.08
CA ALA A 7 8.73 19.19 -33.26
C ALA A 7 8.72 20.17 -32.07
N LEU A 8 9.01 19.67 -30.87
CA LEU A 8 9.33 20.51 -29.70
C LEU A 8 10.86 20.70 -29.65
N LEU A 9 11.27 21.95 -29.62
CA LEU A 9 12.63 22.40 -29.32
C LEU A 9 12.73 22.76 -27.83
N PRO A 10 13.86 22.49 -27.15
CA PRO A 10 14.10 22.92 -25.78
C PRO A 10 14.71 24.33 -25.75
N PHE A 11 14.22 25.16 -24.82
CA PHE A 11 14.84 26.45 -24.50
C PHE A 11 16.01 26.25 -23.53
N ILE A 12 17.18 26.68 -24.02
CA ILE A 12 18.40 26.88 -23.22
C ILE A 12 18.44 28.37 -22.88
N SER A 13 18.46 28.70 -21.58
CA SER A 13 18.81 30.05 -21.13
C SER A 13 20.22 30.02 -20.54
N ALA A 14 21.12 30.69 -21.23
CA ALA A 14 22.45 31.04 -20.73
C ALA A 14 22.38 32.26 -19.85
N LEU A 15 23.08 32.24 -18.72
CA LEU A 15 23.41 33.45 -17.95
C LEU A 15 24.91 33.50 -17.67
N LEU A 16 25.43 34.68 -17.91
CA LEU A 16 26.82 35.10 -17.98
C LEU A 16 27.54 35.11 -16.61
N LEU A 17 28.81 34.72 -16.68
CA LEU A 17 29.86 34.80 -15.69
C LEU A 17 30.45 36.21 -15.55
N VAL A 18 30.77 36.62 -14.31
CA VAL A 18 31.88 37.49 -13.90
C VAL A 18 32.15 37.09 -12.43
N GLY A 19 33.28 36.70 -11.91
CA GLY A 19 34.67 36.79 -12.14
C GLY A 19 35.41 36.69 -10.81
N CYS A 20 36.46 35.87 -10.76
CA CYS A 20 37.67 35.90 -9.97
C CYS A 20 37.62 35.72 -8.42
N GLY A 21 38.41 34.71 -7.99
CA GLY A 21 39.01 34.55 -6.64
C GLY A 21 39.46 33.12 -6.39
N GLU A 22 40.77 32.87 -6.44
CA GLU A 22 41.46 31.64 -6.08
C GLU A 22 41.26 31.30 -4.60
N ASP A 23 41.04 30.00 -4.27
CA ASP A 23 41.92 29.22 -3.37
C ASP A 23 41.32 27.83 -3.08
N SER A 24 42.18 26.87 -3.19
CA SER A 24 42.38 25.48 -2.69
C SER A 24 41.22 24.65 -2.09
N PRO A 25 41.32 23.30 -2.20
CA PRO A 25 40.18 22.38 -2.14
C PRO A 25 39.81 22.04 -0.69
N SER A 26 38.58 22.23 -0.35
CA SER A 26 37.95 21.72 0.86
C SER A 26 36.99 20.58 0.54
N GLU A 27 37.05 19.58 1.36
CA GLU A 27 36.34 18.31 1.43
C GLU A 27 34.80 18.42 1.17
N PRO A 28 34.13 17.31 0.82
CA PRO A 28 32.69 17.33 0.50
C PRO A 28 31.89 17.63 1.76
N SER A 29 31.07 18.66 1.66
CA SER A 29 30.15 19.11 2.69
C SER A 29 29.19 18.00 3.11
N SER A 30 29.24 17.72 4.39
CA SER A 30 28.32 16.93 5.19
C SER A 30 26.85 17.23 4.87
N VAL A 31 26.09 16.15 4.65
CA VAL A 31 24.63 16.13 4.73
C VAL A 31 24.22 16.72 6.08
N SER A 32 23.49 17.82 6.05
CA SER A 32 22.86 18.43 7.21
C SER A 32 21.85 17.43 7.81
N ASN A 33 22.27 16.75 8.87
CA ASN A 33 21.36 16.02 9.73
C ASN A 33 20.54 17.06 10.51
N ASN A 34 19.32 17.32 10.08
CA ASN A 34 18.31 17.96 10.92
C ASN A 34 17.98 16.97 12.04
N VAL A 35 18.58 17.18 13.20
CA VAL A 35 18.35 16.38 14.40
C VAL A 35 17.15 16.96 15.13
N PRO A 36 16.04 16.21 15.34
CA PRO A 36 14.89 16.69 16.10
C PRO A 36 15.28 17.11 17.52
N ALA A 37 14.65 18.16 18.03
CA ALA A 37 14.86 18.68 19.38
C ALA A 37 14.04 17.87 20.41
N ASP A 38 14.39 17.98 21.71
CA ASP A 38 13.60 17.36 22.78
C ASP A 38 12.15 17.86 22.78
N GLY A 39 11.19 16.95 22.88
CA GLY A 39 9.75 17.25 22.80
C GLY A 39 9.21 17.44 21.39
N SER A 40 10.01 17.19 20.34
CA SER A 40 9.55 17.13 18.94
C SER A 40 8.95 15.77 18.59
N SER A 41 8.19 15.71 17.51
CA SER A 41 7.76 14.45 16.90
C SER A 41 8.53 14.16 15.63
N VAL A 42 8.58 12.87 15.27
CA VAL A 42 9.05 12.39 13.97
C VAL A 42 8.03 11.39 13.44
N GLU A 43 7.93 11.30 12.12
CA GLU A 43 6.94 10.45 11.47
C GLU A 43 7.21 8.96 11.77
N SER A 44 8.47 8.54 11.81
CA SER A 44 8.87 7.15 11.98
C SER A 44 10.08 6.98 12.90
N ILE A 45 10.25 5.81 13.52
CA ILE A 45 11.41 5.42 14.32
C ILE A 45 12.73 5.62 13.55
N PHE A 46 12.69 5.56 12.22
CA PHE A 46 13.88 5.75 11.37
C PHE A 46 14.32 7.21 11.27
N ASP A 47 13.44 8.15 11.61
CA ASP A 47 13.71 9.59 11.59
C ASP A 47 14.29 10.10 12.92
N LEU A 48 14.33 9.25 13.94
CA LEU A 48 14.94 9.56 15.24
C LEU A 48 16.44 9.96 15.13
N GLY A 49 17.12 9.51 14.08
CA GLY A 49 18.56 9.67 13.92
C GLY A 49 19.34 8.89 14.99
N LYS A 50 20.64 9.16 15.11
CA LYS A 50 21.47 8.46 16.09
C LYS A 50 21.25 9.04 17.50
N CYS A 51 21.06 8.18 18.49
CA CYS A 51 21.13 8.52 19.90
C CYS A 51 22.61 8.66 20.27
N THR A 52 23.07 9.89 20.48
CA THR A 52 24.44 10.24 20.81
C THR A 52 24.51 10.77 22.25
N SER A 53 25.68 10.85 22.83
CA SER A 53 25.87 11.29 24.24
C SER A 53 25.43 12.72 24.51
N ASP A 54 25.33 13.56 23.49
CA ASP A 54 24.80 14.92 23.55
C ASP A 54 23.27 14.98 23.49
N ARG A 55 22.62 13.85 23.11
CA ARG A 55 21.17 13.66 23.10
C ARG A 55 20.66 12.79 24.26
N ASP A 56 21.53 12.39 25.16
CA ASP A 56 21.16 11.55 26.30
C ASP A 56 20.08 12.22 27.14
N GLY A 57 18.97 11.52 27.37
CA GLY A 57 17.76 12.06 28.01
C GLY A 57 16.73 12.66 27.09
N THR A 58 17.05 12.96 25.82
CA THR A 58 16.09 13.50 24.85
C THR A 58 14.93 12.52 24.62
N VAL A 59 13.70 13.05 24.63
CA VAL A 59 12.48 12.28 24.36
C VAL A 59 11.85 12.80 23.07
N ILE A 60 11.55 11.89 22.15
CA ILE A 60 10.92 12.20 20.85
C ILE A 60 9.72 11.28 20.65
N PHE A 61 8.61 11.86 20.28
CA PHE A 61 7.39 11.11 19.95
C PHE A 61 7.50 10.57 18.53
N VAL A 62 7.24 9.27 18.34
CA VAL A 62 7.22 8.60 17.04
C VAL A 62 5.77 8.39 16.64
N GLU A 63 5.34 9.07 15.57
CA GLU A 63 3.93 9.19 15.19
C GLU A 63 3.36 7.87 14.66
N ASP A 64 4.11 7.11 13.87
CA ASP A 64 3.67 5.83 13.31
C ASP A 64 3.51 4.72 14.38
N GLU A 65 4.19 4.85 15.52
CA GLU A 65 4.07 3.93 16.64
C GLU A 65 3.24 4.48 17.82
N GLU A 66 2.88 5.77 17.78
CA GLU A 66 2.19 6.51 18.86
C GLU A 66 2.89 6.38 20.23
N ILE A 67 4.23 6.32 20.22
CA ILE A 67 5.06 6.04 21.40
C ILE A 67 6.18 7.07 21.52
N ASP A 68 6.45 7.50 22.76
CA ASP A 68 7.63 8.28 23.10
C ASP A 68 8.89 7.39 23.16
N TYR A 69 9.97 7.83 22.52
CA TYR A 69 11.28 7.21 22.62
C TYR A 69 12.25 8.12 23.36
N ARG A 70 13.00 7.56 24.29
CA ARG A 70 14.06 8.28 25.03
C ARG A 70 15.43 7.77 24.61
N CYS A 71 16.33 8.69 24.35
CA CYS A 71 17.75 8.38 24.13
C CYS A 71 18.44 8.13 25.48
N LEU A 72 18.91 6.92 25.73
CA LEU A 72 19.65 6.53 26.94
C LEU A 72 20.85 5.65 26.54
N ASP A 73 22.03 5.96 27.07
CA ASP A 73 23.25 5.18 26.84
C ASP A 73 23.50 4.86 25.35
N LYS A 74 23.26 5.85 24.47
CA LYS A 74 23.42 5.77 23.00
C LYS A 74 22.42 4.84 22.30
N LYS A 75 21.28 4.54 22.93
CA LYS A 75 20.18 3.76 22.34
C LYS A 75 18.86 4.47 22.56
N TRP A 76 17.96 4.33 21.59
CA TRP A 76 16.58 4.75 21.74
C TRP A 76 15.79 3.65 22.44
N GLU A 77 15.12 3.99 23.56
CA GLU A 77 14.30 3.06 24.35
C GLU A 77 12.86 3.58 24.41
N LYS A 78 11.87 2.69 24.28
CA LYS A 78 10.46 3.01 24.40
C LYS A 78 10.12 3.46 25.82
N VAL A 79 9.38 4.54 25.97
CA VAL A 79 8.88 5.03 27.24
C VAL A 79 7.54 4.36 27.55
N GLU A 80 7.53 3.40 28.46
CA GLU A 80 6.27 2.79 28.92
C GLU A 80 5.46 3.80 29.73
N LYS A 81 4.24 4.13 29.30
CA LYS A 81 3.29 4.92 30.08
C LYS A 81 2.81 4.10 31.28
N LEU A 82 3.36 4.38 32.46
CA LEU A 82 2.77 3.94 33.72
C LEU A 82 1.40 4.58 33.90
N SER A 83 0.33 3.78 33.82
CA SER A 83 -1.02 4.19 34.17
C SER A 83 -1.10 4.54 35.64
N SER A 84 -1.13 5.84 35.99
CA SER A 84 -1.47 6.31 37.32
C SER A 84 -2.82 6.99 37.30
N SER A 85 -3.78 6.41 38.02
CA SER A 85 -5.03 7.00 38.37
C SER A 85 -4.85 8.05 39.48
N SER A 86 -5.54 9.18 39.29
CA SER A 86 -6.16 10.12 40.24
C SER A 86 -5.35 10.80 41.34
N ASP A 87 -5.43 12.06 41.41
CA ASP A 87 -6.05 13.05 42.24
C ASP A 87 -5.22 14.29 42.56
N GLU A 88 -5.80 15.37 42.20
CA GLU A 88 -5.76 16.80 42.61
C GLU A 88 -4.88 17.26 43.80
N LYS A 89 -4.18 18.34 43.60
CA LYS A 89 -4.32 19.71 44.12
C LYS A 89 -3.04 20.52 44.25
N THR A 90 -3.05 21.62 43.53
CA THR A 90 -2.58 22.98 43.84
C THR A 90 -1.33 23.24 44.68
N SER A 91 -0.46 24.00 44.13
CA SER A 91 -0.04 25.40 44.40
C SER A 91 1.48 25.63 44.43
N SER A 92 1.83 26.45 43.54
CA SER A 92 2.77 27.63 43.59
C SER A 92 4.08 27.58 44.37
N SER A 93 5.04 28.06 43.59
CA SER A 93 6.09 29.03 43.92
C SER A 93 7.50 28.57 44.29
N SER A 94 8.34 28.90 43.37
CA SER A 94 9.57 29.72 43.49
C SER A 94 10.80 29.23 44.24
N LYS A 95 11.86 29.25 43.46
CA LYS A 95 13.20 29.83 43.71
C LYS A 95 14.26 29.08 44.50
N LYS A 96 15.34 28.85 43.73
CA LYS A 96 16.78 29.14 43.95
C LYS A 96 17.61 28.26 44.85
N SER A 97 18.57 27.73 44.17
CA SER A 97 20.05 27.82 44.32
C SER A 97 20.76 27.00 45.35
N SER A 98 21.77 26.41 44.81
CA SER A 98 23.19 26.32 45.27
C SER A 98 23.60 25.11 46.07
N ASP A 99 24.56 24.50 45.43
CA ASP A 99 25.89 24.05 45.89
C ASP A 99 26.05 22.87 46.81
N SER A 100 26.78 21.98 46.22
CA SER A 100 28.08 21.42 46.64
C SER A 100 28.13 20.18 47.50
N LYS A 101 28.82 19.25 46.86
CA LYS A 101 29.92 18.42 47.35
C LYS A 101 29.68 17.27 48.33
N ASN A 102 30.07 16.18 47.77
CA ASN A 102 31.11 15.20 48.25
C ASN A 102 30.71 14.12 49.26
N SER A 103 31.06 12.98 48.78
CA SER A 103 31.89 11.90 49.37
C SER A 103 31.17 10.73 50.05
N SER A 104 31.31 9.64 49.36
CA SER A 104 32.02 8.41 49.75
C SER A 104 31.39 7.50 50.82
N SER A 105 31.45 6.27 50.39
CA SER A 105 31.82 5.03 51.08
C SER A 105 30.71 4.21 51.74
N SER A 106 30.45 3.09 51.11
CA SER A 106 30.85 1.73 51.45
C SER A 106 30.12 1.06 52.61
N SER A 107 29.84 -0.17 52.32
CA SER A 107 29.75 -1.40 53.13
C SER A 107 28.37 -1.81 53.56
N LYS A 108 27.89 -2.91 53.01
CA LYS A 108 28.02 -4.33 53.36
C LYS A 108 27.19 -4.77 54.57
N GLU A 109 26.55 -5.89 54.31
CA GLU A 109 26.18 -7.06 55.13
C GLU A 109 24.82 -7.01 55.83
N GLU A 110 24.07 -7.93 55.42
CA GLU A 110 23.72 -9.32 55.83
C GLU A 110 22.55 -9.37 56.87
N SER A 111 21.59 -10.05 56.58
CA SER A 111 21.18 -11.40 56.91
C SER A 111 19.83 -11.53 57.69
N ALA A 112 19.14 -12.53 57.23
CA ALA A 112 18.29 -13.48 58.01
C ALA A 112 17.00 -12.94 58.65
N GLY A 113 15.84 -13.48 58.32
CA GLY A 113 15.38 -14.77 58.58
C GLY A 113 13.98 -14.79 59.10
N SER A 114 13.25 -15.79 58.70
CA SER A 114 12.16 -16.48 59.44
C SER A 114 10.73 -15.97 59.28
N LYS A 115 9.90 -16.71 58.54
CA LYS A 115 8.88 -17.67 59.02
C LYS A 115 7.80 -17.05 59.94
N ASP A 116 6.55 -17.21 59.69
CA ASP A 116 5.69 -18.35 59.58
C ASP A 116 4.20 -17.94 59.39
N LYS A 117 3.53 -18.81 58.63
CA LYS A 117 2.20 -19.39 58.85
C LYS A 117 0.92 -18.55 58.81
N SER A 118 0.14 -18.87 57.81
CA SER A 118 -1.07 -19.71 57.80
C SER A 118 -2.35 -19.08 58.34
N SER A 119 -3.39 -19.12 57.55
CA SER A 119 -4.61 -19.92 57.68
C SER A 119 -5.68 -19.43 56.69
N SER A 120 -6.04 -20.18 55.76
CA SER A 120 -7.21 -21.04 55.48
C SER A 120 -8.55 -20.61 56.09
N SER A 121 -9.53 -20.43 55.23
CA SER A 121 -10.91 -20.95 55.25
C SER A 121 -11.62 -20.50 53.97
N LYS A 122 -11.97 -21.32 53.05
CA LYS A 122 -13.06 -22.32 52.89
C LYS A 122 -14.45 -21.73 53.11
N ASN A 123 -15.20 -21.93 52.09
CA ASN A 123 -16.59 -22.40 51.91
C ASN A 123 -17.46 -21.38 51.15
N SER A 124 -18.37 -21.75 50.31
CA SER A 124 -18.90 -23.02 49.75
C SER A 124 -19.92 -22.67 48.68
N SER A 125 -19.85 -23.46 47.67
CA SER A 125 -20.88 -23.99 46.79
C SER A 125 -22.35 -23.67 47.08
N SER A 126 -23.13 -23.41 46.02
CA SER A 126 -24.33 -24.20 45.79
C SER A 126 -24.80 -24.09 44.33
N SER A 127 -24.82 -25.25 43.73
CA SER A 127 -25.50 -25.62 42.48
C SER A 127 -27.00 -25.80 42.78
N SER A 128 -27.84 -25.45 41.79
CA SER A 128 -29.13 -26.09 41.67
C SER A 128 -29.47 -26.36 40.22
N LYS A 129 -29.52 -27.61 39.98
CA LYS A 129 -30.05 -28.34 38.82
C LYS A 129 -31.55 -28.56 39.07
N ILE A 130 -32.39 -28.39 38.09
CA ILE A 130 -33.69 -29.08 37.94
C ILE A 130 -33.92 -29.28 36.44
N THR A 131 -33.76 -30.41 35.98
CA THR A 131 -34.40 -31.54 35.31
C THR A 131 -35.80 -31.31 34.73
N SER A 132 -35.84 -31.55 33.42
CA SER A 132 -36.56 -32.53 32.60
C SER A 132 -38.09 -32.63 32.66
N SER A 133 -38.64 -32.68 31.46
CA SER A 133 -39.53 -33.75 30.93
C SER A 133 -40.08 -33.28 29.56
N ASP A 134 -39.80 -33.90 28.49
CA ASP A 134 -40.15 -35.16 27.86
C ASP A 134 -41.58 -35.17 27.24
N SER A 135 -41.61 -35.77 26.08
CA SER A 135 -42.67 -36.29 25.23
C SER A 135 -43.14 -35.34 24.10
N GLY A 136 -43.20 -35.73 22.90
CA GLY A 136 -43.11 -37.00 22.20
C GLY A 136 -43.61 -36.86 20.76
N ASP A 137 -42.99 -37.62 19.97
CA ASP A 137 -43.48 -38.39 18.83
C ASP A 137 -44.29 -37.77 17.67
N LYS A 138 -43.79 -37.98 16.53
CA LYS A 138 -44.09 -38.90 15.41
C LYS A 138 -44.20 -38.30 14.00
N LYS A 139 -43.34 -38.91 13.19
CA LYS A 139 -43.53 -39.53 11.87
C LYS A 139 -43.77 -38.65 10.63
N SER A 140 -42.78 -38.67 9.81
CA SER A 140 -42.55 -39.47 8.58
C SER A 140 -43.54 -39.25 7.44
N SER A 141 -43.00 -38.86 6.26
CA SER A 141 -43.04 -39.75 5.09
C SER A 141 -42.38 -39.13 3.88
N SER A 142 -41.58 -39.97 3.31
CA SER A 142 -40.98 -40.00 1.99
C SER A 142 -41.97 -40.02 0.83
N SER A 143 -41.53 -39.54 -0.33
CA SER A 143 -41.68 -40.17 -1.66
C SER A 143 -41.07 -39.27 -2.71
N LYS A 144 -39.95 -39.71 -3.30
CA LYS A 144 -39.78 -40.48 -4.55
C LYS A 144 -40.31 -39.79 -5.82
N ALA A 145 -39.30 -39.49 -6.62
CA ALA A 145 -39.13 -39.50 -8.07
C ALA A 145 -40.31 -39.89 -8.96
N VAL A 146 -40.41 -39.25 -10.11
CA VAL A 146 -40.59 -39.90 -11.43
C VAL A 146 -40.08 -38.95 -12.52
N SER A 147 -39.26 -39.52 -13.37
CA SER A 147 -38.78 -39.10 -14.69
C SER A 147 -39.88 -39.16 -15.73
N SER A 148 -39.82 -38.35 -16.78
CA SER A 148 -40.23 -38.81 -18.10
C SER A 148 -39.62 -37.97 -19.22
N ASP A 149 -39.01 -38.69 -20.10
CA ASP A 149 -38.53 -38.46 -21.47
C ASP A 149 -39.58 -37.85 -22.40
N SER A 150 -39.09 -37.15 -23.43
CA SER A 150 -39.39 -37.32 -24.86
C SER A 150 -38.86 -36.13 -25.66
N ARG A 151 -37.85 -36.32 -26.49
CA ARG A 151 -37.85 -36.56 -27.96
C ARG A 151 -38.79 -35.62 -28.70
N ASP A 152 -38.30 -34.84 -29.66
CA ASP A 152 -37.87 -35.19 -31.01
C ASP A 152 -37.42 -33.97 -31.85
N LYS A 153 -36.31 -34.20 -32.61
CA LYS A 153 -36.07 -33.93 -34.05
C LYS A 153 -36.51 -32.54 -34.62
N SER A 154 -35.76 -31.88 -35.46
CA SER A 154 -34.91 -32.28 -36.59
C SER A 154 -34.39 -31.04 -37.35
N SER A 155 -33.21 -31.16 -37.88
CA SER A 155 -32.70 -30.92 -39.25
C SER A 155 -32.65 -29.46 -39.71
N SER A 156 -31.64 -28.98 -40.38
CA SER A 156 -30.67 -29.45 -41.33
C SER A 156 -29.79 -28.31 -41.82
N SER A 157 -28.54 -28.62 -42.04
CA SER A 157 -27.64 -28.34 -43.19
C SER A 157 -27.40 -26.83 -43.55
N GLN A 158 -26.19 -26.39 -43.78
CA GLN A 158 -25.15 -26.81 -44.71
C GLN A 158 -23.85 -26.03 -44.54
N LYS A 159 -22.76 -26.77 -44.59
CA LYS A 159 -21.45 -26.56 -45.23
C LYS A 159 -20.96 -25.15 -45.58
N SER A 160 -19.75 -24.79 -45.09
CA SER A 160 -18.60 -24.80 -45.98
C SER A 160 -17.25 -24.67 -45.23
N SER A 161 -16.34 -25.43 -45.71
CA SER A 161 -14.97 -25.78 -45.43
C SER A 161 -14.00 -24.59 -45.37
N SER A 162 -13.03 -24.63 -44.44
CA SER A 162 -11.61 -24.52 -44.80
C SER A 162 -10.72 -25.03 -43.67
N SER A 163 -9.85 -25.90 -44.07
CA SER A 163 -8.84 -26.62 -43.34
C SER A 163 -7.77 -25.73 -42.75
N GLN A 164 -7.35 -25.97 -41.49
CA GLN A 164 -5.94 -25.92 -41.15
C GLN A 164 -5.61 -26.83 -39.96
N LYS A 165 -4.51 -27.52 -40.15
CA LYS A 165 -3.91 -28.63 -39.44
C LYS A 165 -3.79 -28.41 -37.91
N SER A 166 -4.29 -29.39 -37.19
CA SER A 166 -3.91 -29.71 -35.83
C SER A 166 -2.61 -30.54 -35.84
N SER A 167 -1.59 -30.07 -35.11
CA SER A 167 -0.47 -30.88 -34.74
C SER A 167 -0.77 -31.57 -33.42
N SER A 168 -0.79 -32.88 -33.50
CA SER A 168 -1.01 -33.81 -32.40
C SER A 168 0.11 -33.78 -31.38
N SER A 169 -0.28 -33.66 -30.09
CA SER A 169 0.54 -34.03 -28.94
C SER A 169 0.77 -35.52 -28.94
N VAL A 170 2.04 -35.94 -28.99
CA VAL A 170 2.46 -37.30 -28.75
C VAL A 170 2.80 -37.44 -27.28
N ALA A 171 2.07 -38.27 -26.57
CA ALA A 171 2.43 -38.79 -25.25
C ALA A 171 3.64 -39.70 -25.38
N PRO A 172 4.60 -39.71 -24.43
CA PRO A 172 5.67 -40.68 -24.46
C PRO A 172 5.16 -42.05 -23.96
N GLU A 173 5.29 -43.06 -24.82
CA GLU A 173 5.10 -44.45 -24.44
C GLU A 173 6.19 -44.91 -23.47
N SER A 174 5.77 -45.47 -22.36
CA SER A 174 6.63 -46.22 -21.45
C SER A 174 7.08 -47.52 -22.11
N SER A 175 8.37 -47.68 -22.35
CA SER A 175 8.94 -49.01 -22.64
C SER A 175 10.00 -49.36 -21.60
N SER A 176 9.70 -50.45 -20.89
CA SER A 176 10.54 -51.12 -19.92
C SER A 176 11.80 -51.74 -20.53
N SER A 177 12.88 -51.56 -19.75
CA SER A 177 14.04 -52.42 -19.56
C SER A 177 14.74 -53.11 -20.75
N VAL A 178 16.01 -52.76 -20.90
CA VAL A 178 17.09 -53.78 -21.00
C VAL A 178 18.40 -53.13 -20.52
N VAL A 179 19.03 -53.76 -19.52
CA VAL A 179 20.40 -53.51 -19.10
C VAL A 179 21.31 -53.92 -20.26
N GLY A 180 22.04 -52.96 -20.84
CA GLY A 180 23.05 -53.16 -21.86
C GLY A 180 24.30 -52.38 -21.51
N SER A 181 25.37 -53.10 -21.30
CA SER A 181 26.76 -52.68 -21.12
C SER A 181 27.19 -51.46 -21.93
N GLY A 182 27.99 -50.59 -21.32
CA GLY A 182 28.54 -49.33 -21.75
C GLY A 182 28.84 -49.21 -23.25
N GLU A 183 28.02 -48.39 -23.92
CA GLU A 183 28.48 -47.65 -25.10
C GLU A 183 29.05 -46.32 -24.62
N ASN A 184 30.36 -46.08 -24.93
CA ASN A 184 31.00 -44.79 -24.73
C ASN A 184 30.13 -43.67 -25.30
N VAL A 185 29.65 -42.77 -24.49
CA VAL A 185 28.87 -41.60 -24.97
C VAL A 185 29.78 -40.81 -25.91
N LYS A 186 29.45 -40.83 -27.21
CA LYS A 186 30.25 -40.18 -28.25
C LYS A 186 30.15 -38.65 -28.07
N THR A 187 31.23 -38.04 -27.63
CA THR A 187 31.36 -36.58 -27.47
C THR A 187 31.63 -35.91 -28.82
N ILE A 188 31.34 -34.61 -28.88
CA ILE A 188 31.57 -33.73 -30.04
C ILE A 188 32.66 -32.72 -29.68
N ALA A 189 33.69 -32.61 -30.50
CA ALA A 189 34.79 -31.69 -30.29
C ALA A 189 34.36 -30.21 -30.56
N ILE A 190 34.82 -29.29 -29.72
CA ILE A 190 34.66 -27.86 -29.90
C ILE A 190 35.98 -27.29 -30.44
N ASN A 191 35.93 -26.66 -31.62
CA ASN A 191 37.13 -26.17 -32.31
C ASN A 191 37.19 -24.66 -32.37
N LYS A 192 38.17 -24.05 -31.67
CA LYS A 192 38.50 -22.60 -31.69
C LYS A 192 37.28 -21.70 -31.53
N LYS A 193 36.37 -22.07 -30.64
CA LYS A 193 35.12 -21.34 -30.39
C LYS A 193 35.28 -20.42 -29.16
N SER A 194 34.71 -19.21 -29.24
CA SER A 194 34.61 -18.28 -28.13
C SER A 194 33.17 -18.18 -27.68
N PHE A 195 32.91 -18.11 -26.38
CA PHE A 195 31.59 -18.04 -25.78
C PHE A 195 31.46 -16.69 -25.07
N LYS A 196 30.26 -16.13 -25.13
CA LYS A 196 29.84 -14.97 -24.33
C LYS A 196 28.90 -15.44 -23.24
N GLY A 197 28.78 -14.65 -22.17
CA GLY A 197 27.82 -14.94 -21.13
C GLY A 197 27.85 -13.89 -20.03
N VAL A 198 27.01 -14.11 -19.04
CA VAL A 198 26.97 -13.37 -17.81
C VAL A 198 27.18 -14.30 -16.62
N ALA A 199 27.86 -13.81 -15.58
CA ALA A 199 28.03 -14.48 -14.31
C ALA A 199 27.20 -13.76 -13.25
N GLU A 200 26.23 -14.47 -12.64
CA GLU A 200 25.20 -13.86 -11.80
C GLU A 200 24.86 -14.71 -10.58
N LYS A 201 24.97 -14.03 -9.43
CA LYS A 201 24.25 -14.21 -8.17
C LYS A 201 23.40 -12.91 -7.95
N GLY A 202 23.53 -11.83 -8.02
CA GLY A 202 23.59 -10.59 -8.73
C GLY A 202 24.85 -10.56 -9.62
N PRO A 203 25.02 -9.47 -10.44
CA PRO A 203 26.14 -9.41 -11.38
C PRO A 203 27.48 -9.55 -10.67
N PHE A 204 28.30 -10.47 -11.13
CA PHE A 204 29.69 -10.56 -10.64
C PHE A 204 30.51 -9.33 -11.05
N ALA A 205 31.36 -8.91 -10.15
CA ALA A 205 32.21 -7.73 -10.34
C ALA A 205 33.25 -7.96 -11.45
N VAL A 206 33.63 -6.90 -12.13
CA VAL A 206 34.74 -6.91 -13.09
C VAL A 206 36.01 -7.41 -12.39
N GLY A 207 36.75 -8.31 -13.06
CA GLY A 207 37.92 -8.99 -12.52
C GLY A 207 37.61 -10.30 -11.79
N SER A 208 36.34 -10.69 -11.66
CA SER A 208 35.99 -12.03 -11.17
C SER A 208 36.48 -13.08 -12.16
N THR A 209 37.05 -14.19 -11.65
CA THR A 209 37.62 -15.23 -12.50
C THR A 209 36.56 -16.19 -12.96
N VAL A 210 36.50 -16.44 -14.26
CA VAL A 210 35.69 -17.48 -14.90
C VAL A 210 36.60 -18.60 -15.39
N LYS A 211 36.30 -19.84 -14.99
CA LYS A 211 37.06 -21.03 -15.36
C LYS A 211 36.16 -22.03 -16.06
N LEU A 212 36.64 -22.55 -17.19
CA LEU A 212 36.06 -23.67 -17.90
C LEU A 212 37.01 -24.85 -17.77
N SER A 213 36.50 -25.98 -17.26
CA SER A 213 37.21 -27.27 -17.19
C SER A 213 36.49 -28.28 -18.06
N GLU A 214 37.19 -28.84 -19.00
CA GLU A 214 36.64 -29.86 -19.93
C GLU A 214 36.25 -31.12 -19.17
N LEU A 215 35.07 -31.65 -19.48
CA LEU A 215 34.57 -32.94 -19.01
C LEU A 215 34.48 -33.92 -20.19
N ASP A 216 34.79 -35.17 -19.96
CA ASP A 216 34.60 -36.23 -20.95
C ASP A 216 33.13 -36.69 -21.06
N GLY A 217 32.88 -37.79 -21.76
CA GLY A 217 31.54 -38.38 -21.93
C GLY A 217 30.93 -38.97 -20.66
N GLU A 218 31.74 -39.17 -19.61
CA GLU A 218 31.34 -39.70 -18.30
C GLU A 218 31.28 -38.63 -17.23
N LEU A 219 31.50 -37.36 -17.62
CA LEU A 219 31.60 -36.16 -16.77
C LEU A 219 32.83 -36.14 -15.86
N ASP A 220 33.89 -36.88 -16.22
CA ASP A 220 35.17 -36.80 -15.54
C ASP A 220 36.04 -35.66 -16.13
N LEU A 221 36.88 -35.06 -15.28
CA LEU A 221 37.79 -33.98 -15.70
C LEU A 221 38.89 -34.53 -16.63
N THR A 222 38.99 -33.95 -17.83
CA THR A 222 40.06 -34.32 -18.81
C THR A 222 41.42 -33.69 -18.45
N GLY A 223 41.43 -32.66 -17.60
CA GLY A 223 42.59 -31.89 -17.28
C GLY A 223 42.79 -30.64 -18.16
N THR A 224 42.00 -30.46 -19.21
CA THR A 224 42.00 -29.25 -20.07
C THR A 224 41.23 -28.13 -19.40
N ASN A 225 41.89 -26.99 -19.20
CA ASN A 225 41.30 -25.83 -18.48
C ASN A 225 41.57 -24.52 -19.24
N PHE A 226 40.61 -23.61 -19.16
CA PHE A 226 40.74 -22.23 -19.63
C PHE A 226 40.25 -21.27 -18.55
N GLU A 227 40.90 -20.12 -18.40
CA GLU A 227 40.53 -19.09 -17.45
C GLU A 227 40.49 -17.73 -18.13
N TRP A 228 39.55 -16.91 -17.70
CA TRP A 228 39.39 -15.52 -18.13
C TRP A 228 38.65 -14.73 -17.05
N GLU A 229 38.43 -13.46 -17.27
CA GLU A 229 37.79 -12.57 -16.29
C GLU A 229 36.45 -12.06 -16.80
N VAL A 230 35.57 -11.71 -15.84
CA VAL A 230 34.42 -10.85 -16.05
C VAL A 230 34.91 -9.46 -16.44
N THR A 231 34.45 -8.92 -17.58
CA THR A 231 34.87 -7.62 -18.10
C THR A 231 33.71 -6.61 -18.17
N GLY A 232 32.47 -7.07 -18.15
CA GLY A 232 31.28 -6.25 -18.20
C GLY A 232 30.72 -5.89 -16.83
N LYS A 233 30.18 -4.67 -16.68
CA LYS A 233 29.62 -4.18 -15.42
C LYS A 233 28.44 -4.99 -14.87
N GLN A 234 27.71 -5.72 -15.75
CA GLN A 234 26.59 -6.59 -15.40
C GLN A 234 27.01 -8.08 -15.46
N GLY A 235 28.19 -8.41 -14.98
CA GLY A 235 28.69 -9.78 -14.95
C GLY A 235 29.10 -10.33 -16.31
N GLY A 236 29.12 -9.51 -17.36
CA GLY A 236 29.39 -9.92 -18.72
C GLY A 236 30.85 -10.38 -18.95
N TYR A 237 31.02 -11.44 -19.72
CA TYR A 237 32.33 -11.97 -20.11
C TYR A 237 32.35 -12.46 -21.54
N THR A 238 33.58 -12.64 -22.06
CA THR A 238 33.85 -13.31 -23.33
C THR A 238 35.05 -14.22 -23.13
N SER A 239 34.88 -15.52 -23.39
CA SER A 239 35.97 -16.49 -23.28
C SER A 239 37.04 -16.28 -24.35
N PRO A 240 38.28 -16.72 -24.13
CA PRO A 240 39.21 -16.93 -25.23
C PRO A 240 38.66 -17.97 -26.20
N LYS A 241 39.32 -18.13 -27.35
CA LYS A 241 39.00 -19.25 -28.24
C LYS A 241 39.46 -20.57 -27.61
N VAL A 242 38.52 -21.41 -27.25
CA VAL A 242 38.79 -22.74 -26.64
C VAL A 242 38.76 -23.85 -27.72
N THR A 243 39.54 -24.90 -27.49
CA THR A 243 39.51 -26.13 -28.23
C THR A 243 39.39 -27.30 -27.27
N LEU A 244 38.35 -28.08 -27.39
CA LEU A 244 37.98 -29.16 -26.50
C LEU A 244 37.73 -30.43 -27.31
N SER A 245 37.99 -31.60 -26.74
CA SER A 245 37.66 -32.91 -27.31
C SER A 245 36.20 -33.31 -27.01
N SER A 246 35.57 -32.64 -26.05
CA SER A 246 34.18 -32.86 -25.61
C SER A 246 33.39 -31.58 -25.63
N GLN A 247 32.06 -31.65 -25.84
CA GLN A 247 31.14 -30.52 -25.67
C GLN A 247 30.77 -30.26 -24.22
N TYR A 248 31.08 -31.19 -23.31
CA TYR A 248 30.73 -31.03 -21.90
C TYR A 248 31.83 -30.32 -21.14
N ALA A 249 31.43 -29.37 -20.28
CA ALA A 249 32.38 -28.64 -19.45
C ALA A 249 31.77 -28.29 -18.10
N GLN A 250 32.61 -28.22 -17.08
CA GLN A 250 32.28 -27.50 -15.86
C GLN A 250 32.65 -26.02 -16.04
N LEU A 251 31.67 -25.16 -15.94
CA LEU A 251 31.87 -23.71 -15.86
C LEU A 251 31.84 -23.27 -14.39
N GLN A 252 32.78 -22.41 -13.98
CA GLN A 252 32.88 -21.89 -12.62
C GLN A 252 33.17 -20.42 -12.67
N VAL A 253 32.60 -19.65 -11.73
CA VAL A 253 32.95 -18.27 -11.47
C VAL A 253 33.34 -18.12 -10.01
N ASN A 254 34.37 -17.30 -9.75
CA ASN A 254 34.78 -16.93 -8.40
C ASN A 254 35.03 -15.42 -8.34
N GLY A 255 34.43 -14.73 -7.41
CA GLY A 255 34.60 -13.28 -7.22
C GLY A 255 33.52 -12.64 -6.37
N ASN A 256 33.65 -11.34 -6.21
CA ASN A 256 32.62 -10.53 -5.59
C ASN A 256 31.47 -10.27 -6.57
N TYR A 257 30.29 -10.05 -6.04
CA TYR A 257 29.07 -9.81 -6.83
C TYR A 257 28.26 -8.65 -6.22
N TYR A 258 27.36 -8.07 -6.99
CA TYR A 258 26.38 -7.13 -6.48
C TYR A 258 25.29 -7.87 -5.71
N ASN A 259 25.15 -7.55 -4.41
CA ASN A 259 24.12 -8.14 -3.56
C ASN A 259 22.83 -7.35 -3.72
N GLU A 260 21.85 -7.94 -4.40
CA GLU A 260 20.56 -7.34 -4.75
C GLU A 260 19.67 -7.05 -3.55
N ASN A 261 19.90 -7.70 -2.41
CA ASN A 261 19.14 -7.50 -1.18
C ASN A 261 19.71 -6.36 -0.31
N LEU A 262 21.02 -6.09 -0.43
CA LEU A 262 21.72 -5.08 0.35
C LEU A 262 22.13 -3.86 -0.47
N PHE A 263 21.87 -3.88 -1.78
CA PHE A 263 22.16 -2.81 -2.73
C PHE A 263 23.62 -2.37 -2.74
N LYS A 264 24.52 -3.32 -2.58
CA LYS A 264 25.97 -3.09 -2.53
C LYS A 264 26.74 -4.30 -3.05
N ASN A 265 28.00 -4.10 -3.39
CA ASN A 265 28.88 -5.22 -3.70
C ASN A 265 29.17 -6.05 -2.45
N SER A 266 29.28 -7.37 -2.64
CA SER A 266 29.72 -8.30 -1.60
C SER A 266 31.14 -7.96 -1.14
N THR A 267 31.43 -8.28 0.12
CA THR A 267 32.76 -8.04 0.73
C THR A 267 33.69 -9.24 0.59
N SER A 268 33.11 -10.41 0.34
CA SER A 268 33.81 -11.66 0.16
C SER A 268 33.42 -12.33 -1.16
N PRO A 269 34.33 -13.07 -1.80
CA PRO A 269 34.02 -13.76 -3.03
C PRO A 269 33.14 -15.00 -2.81
N VAL A 270 32.28 -15.29 -3.78
CA VAL A 270 31.49 -16.51 -3.84
C VAL A 270 31.89 -17.33 -5.07
N THR A 271 31.86 -18.64 -4.95
CA THR A 271 32.12 -19.56 -6.07
C THR A 271 30.84 -20.24 -6.50
N LEU A 272 30.44 -20.02 -7.76
CA LEU A 272 29.37 -20.79 -8.41
C LEU A 272 29.98 -21.74 -9.43
N ARG A 273 29.31 -22.87 -9.69
CA ARG A 273 29.71 -23.85 -10.70
C ARG A 273 28.47 -24.50 -11.34
N GLY A 274 28.63 -24.98 -12.56
CA GLY A 274 27.57 -25.74 -13.26
C GLY A 274 28.13 -26.58 -14.37
N ILE A 275 27.38 -27.60 -14.80
CA ILE A 275 27.68 -28.39 -15.99
C ILE A 275 26.98 -27.76 -17.18
N VAL A 276 27.71 -27.59 -18.28
CA VAL A 276 27.20 -27.01 -19.51
C VAL A 276 27.45 -27.95 -20.70
N ASP A 277 26.50 -27.99 -21.62
CA ASP A 277 26.66 -28.56 -22.95
C ASP A 277 26.92 -27.42 -23.93
N LEU A 278 28.16 -27.35 -24.46
CA LEU A 278 28.63 -26.27 -25.34
C LEU A 278 28.26 -26.47 -26.80
N LYS A 279 27.60 -27.62 -27.11
CA LYS A 279 27.16 -27.94 -28.47
C LYS A 279 26.21 -26.84 -28.97
N ASP A 280 26.53 -26.34 -30.15
CA ASP A 280 25.73 -25.33 -30.89
C ASP A 280 25.44 -24.02 -30.16
N ARG A 281 26.17 -23.73 -29.01
CA ARG A 281 26.00 -22.51 -28.21
C ARG A 281 27.01 -21.43 -28.59
N GLU A 282 26.55 -20.17 -28.51
CA GLU A 282 27.39 -18.98 -28.57
C GLU A 282 27.38 -18.24 -27.21
N ASN A 283 26.27 -18.37 -26.48
CA ASN A 283 26.11 -17.79 -25.15
C ASN A 283 26.01 -18.90 -24.10
N VAL A 284 26.66 -18.67 -22.97
CA VAL A 284 26.64 -19.57 -21.81
C VAL A 284 26.71 -18.72 -20.58
N ASN A 285 25.67 -18.64 -19.80
CA ASN A 285 25.63 -17.94 -18.51
C ASN A 285 26.05 -18.87 -17.38
N ILE A 286 26.36 -18.31 -16.21
CA ILE A 286 26.53 -19.05 -14.98
C ILE A 286 25.79 -18.34 -13.86
N ASN A 287 24.95 -19.08 -13.13
CA ASN A 287 24.07 -18.54 -12.11
C ASN A 287 23.86 -19.51 -10.93
N VAL A 288 23.10 -19.05 -9.91
CA VAL A 288 22.86 -19.82 -8.67
C VAL A 288 22.09 -21.13 -8.91
N LEU A 289 21.15 -21.16 -9.87
CA LEU A 289 20.38 -22.37 -10.18
C LEU A 289 21.27 -23.49 -10.76
N MET A 290 22.22 -23.12 -11.61
CA MET A 290 23.22 -24.09 -12.12
C MET A 290 24.06 -24.64 -10.97
N HIS A 291 24.41 -23.82 -9.96
CA HIS A 291 25.17 -24.29 -8.80
C HIS A 291 24.36 -25.31 -7.98
N LEU A 292 23.08 -25.10 -7.79
CA LEU A 292 22.21 -26.03 -7.09
C LEU A 292 22.04 -27.34 -7.87
N ALA A 293 21.88 -27.25 -9.19
CA ALA A 293 21.68 -28.43 -10.06
C ALA A 293 22.94 -29.27 -10.26
N TYR A 294 24.14 -28.73 -10.07
CA TYR A 294 25.40 -29.36 -10.41
C TYR A 294 25.51 -30.80 -9.90
N LYS A 295 25.32 -31.02 -8.61
CA LYS A 295 25.44 -32.36 -8.00
C LYS A 295 24.35 -33.33 -8.46
N ARG A 296 23.12 -32.83 -8.63
CA ARG A 296 22.00 -33.64 -9.11
C ARG A 296 22.22 -34.12 -10.53
N VAL A 297 22.74 -33.29 -11.42
CA VAL A 297 23.11 -33.68 -12.80
C VAL A 297 24.12 -34.82 -12.79
N VAL A 298 25.19 -34.68 -11.99
CA VAL A 298 26.20 -35.75 -11.87
C VAL A 298 25.57 -37.02 -11.33
N TYR A 299 24.76 -36.98 -10.29
CA TYR A 299 24.09 -38.14 -9.73
C TYR A 299 23.18 -38.83 -10.74
N LEU A 300 22.30 -38.10 -11.40
CA LEU A 300 21.34 -38.62 -12.37
C LEU A 300 22.03 -39.31 -13.55
N PHE A 301 23.17 -38.77 -13.99
CA PHE A 301 23.89 -39.33 -15.11
C PHE A 301 24.82 -40.48 -14.71
N THR A 302 25.61 -40.33 -13.61
CA THR A 302 26.69 -41.28 -13.30
C THR A 302 26.30 -42.34 -12.29
N LYS A 303 25.34 -42.09 -11.37
CA LYS A 303 25.03 -42.99 -10.24
C LYS A 303 23.64 -43.60 -10.34
N SER A 304 22.59 -42.86 -10.71
CA SER A 304 21.22 -43.43 -10.75
C SER A 304 21.00 -44.42 -11.87
N GLY A 305 21.71 -44.30 -12.99
CA GLY A 305 21.51 -45.09 -14.20
C GLY A 305 20.21 -44.78 -14.96
N GLU A 306 19.46 -43.77 -14.52
CA GLU A 306 18.17 -43.42 -15.08
C GLU A 306 18.30 -42.70 -16.42
N TYR A 307 19.31 -41.85 -16.56
CA TYR A 307 19.54 -41.08 -17.79
C TYR A 307 20.79 -41.52 -18.51
N LYS A 308 20.65 -41.81 -19.80
CA LYS A 308 21.75 -42.31 -20.66
C LYS A 308 22.56 -41.23 -21.37
N ASN A 309 22.17 -39.95 -21.21
CA ASN A 309 22.88 -38.83 -21.78
C ASN A 309 22.81 -37.60 -20.85
N VAL A 310 23.84 -36.78 -20.90
CA VAL A 310 23.99 -35.60 -20.07
C VAL A 310 22.88 -34.56 -20.27
N PRO A 311 22.44 -34.23 -21.50
CA PRO A 311 21.34 -33.29 -21.70
C PRO A 311 20.03 -33.70 -21.02
N ALA A 312 19.68 -34.98 -21.02
CA ALA A 312 18.46 -35.46 -20.38
C ALA A 312 18.56 -35.43 -18.84
N ALA A 313 19.71 -35.84 -18.28
CA ALA A 313 19.97 -35.74 -16.84
C ALA A 313 19.95 -34.26 -16.37
N LYS A 314 20.53 -33.39 -17.17
CA LYS A 314 20.53 -31.93 -16.90
C LYS A 314 19.13 -31.35 -16.92
N ALA A 315 18.34 -31.61 -17.95
CA ALA A 315 16.97 -31.17 -18.04
C ALA A 315 16.10 -31.68 -16.88
N ALA A 316 16.28 -32.92 -16.44
CA ALA A 316 15.57 -33.46 -15.28
C ALA A 316 15.96 -32.73 -13.97
N ALA A 317 17.25 -32.55 -13.71
CA ALA A 317 17.73 -31.82 -12.55
C ALA A 317 17.18 -30.37 -12.51
N GLU A 318 17.12 -29.69 -13.64
CA GLU A 318 16.59 -28.33 -13.76
C GLU A 318 15.09 -28.27 -13.43
N GLN A 319 14.31 -29.26 -13.86
CA GLN A 319 12.90 -29.40 -13.48
C GLN A 319 12.75 -29.62 -11.97
N GLU A 320 13.55 -30.47 -11.38
CA GLU A 320 13.50 -30.80 -9.95
C GLU A 320 13.88 -29.59 -9.10
N ILE A 321 14.92 -28.83 -9.46
CA ILE A 321 15.30 -27.60 -8.78
C ILE A 321 14.15 -26.56 -8.82
N MET A 322 13.52 -26.33 -9.98
CA MET A 322 12.39 -25.38 -10.06
C MET A 322 11.21 -25.83 -9.20
N LYS A 323 10.92 -27.12 -9.16
CA LYS A 323 9.86 -27.68 -8.28
C LYS A 323 10.21 -27.53 -6.80
N ALA A 324 11.47 -27.72 -6.43
CA ALA A 324 11.94 -27.57 -5.05
C ALA A 324 11.69 -26.16 -4.48
N PHE A 325 11.65 -25.15 -5.33
CA PHE A 325 11.26 -23.78 -4.97
C PHE A 325 9.76 -23.50 -5.12
N GLY A 326 8.94 -24.44 -5.57
CA GLY A 326 7.52 -24.19 -5.85
C GLY A 326 7.26 -23.41 -7.13
N PHE A 327 8.26 -23.27 -8.01
CA PHE A 327 8.15 -22.46 -9.23
C PHE A 327 7.56 -23.19 -10.44
N GLY A 328 7.16 -24.45 -10.25
CA GLY A 328 6.74 -25.32 -11.34
C GLY A 328 7.92 -25.87 -12.12
N GLY A 329 7.84 -25.93 -13.45
CA GLY A 329 8.92 -26.48 -14.29
C GLY A 329 9.85 -25.41 -14.87
N ALA A 330 10.96 -25.85 -15.47
CA ALA A 330 11.86 -25.07 -16.32
C ALA A 330 11.47 -25.22 -17.79
N ASN A 331 11.45 -24.12 -18.55
CA ASN A 331 11.21 -24.14 -20.00
C ASN A 331 12.48 -23.88 -20.81
N HIS A 332 13.53 -23.39 -20.14
CA HIS A 332 14.83 -23.06 -20.74
C HIS A 332 15.94 -23.67 -19.90
N PRO A 333 17.05 -24.11 -20.51
CA PRO A 333 18.26 -24.53 -19.80
C PRO A 333 18.78 -23.41 -18.90
N PHE A 334 19.31 -23.77 -17.74
CA PHE A 334 19.76 -22.76 -16.75
C PHE A 334 20.90 -21.88 -17.25
N GLU A 335 21.75 -22.37 -18.15
CA GLU A 335 22.82 -21.55 -18.78
C GLU A 335 22.31 -20.52 -19.79
N ASP A 336 21.01 -20.51 -20.11
CA ASP A 336 20.40 -19.48 -20.94
C ASP A 336 19.78 -18.34 -20.12
N LEU A 337 19.60 -18.56 -18.81
CA LEU A 337 18.91 -17.63 -17.92
C LEU A 337 19.81 -16.50 -17.43
N THR A 338 19.22 -15.32 -17.25
CA THR A 338 19.83 -14.14 -16.64
C THR A 338 18.84 -13.41 -15.74
N ILE A 339 19.31 -12.83 -14.63
CA ILE A 339 18.43 -12.07 -13.70
C ILE A 339 17.79 -10.83 -14.34
N PHE A 340 18.29 -10.36 -15.48
CA PHE A 340 17.75 -9.24 -16.26
C PHE A 340 17.10 -9.71 -17.58
N GLY A 341 16.71 -10.96 -17.67
CA GLY A 341 16.06 -11.50 -18.87
C GLY A 341 14.57 -11.17 -18.96
N LYS A 342 13.90 -11.76 -19.96
CA LYS A 342 12.49 -11.44 -20.28
C LYS A 342 11.54 -12.61 -20.12
N THR A 343 12.09 -13.80 -19.86
CA THR A 343 11.28 -15.01 -19.75
C THR A 343 10.77 -15.23 -18.34
N SER A 344 9.79 -16.10 -18.20
CA SER A 344 9.31 -16.53 -16.88
C SER A 344 10.41 -17.24 -16.08
N ASP A 345 11.32 -17.93 -16.73
CA ASP A 345 12.41 -18.65 -16.06
C ASP A 345 13.51 -17.68 -15.60
N ASP A 346 13.72 -16.56 -16.30
CA ASP A 346 14.56 -15.46 -15.82
C ASP A 346 14.00 -14.84 -14.53
N ALA A 347 12.68 -14.68 -14.46
CA ALA A 347 11.99 -14.21 -13.25
C ALA A 347 12.14 -15.20 -12.08
N LYS A 348 12.08 -16.50 -12.33
CA LYS A 348 12.33 -17.56 -11.34
C LYS A 348 13.79 -17.54 -10.85
N LEU A 349 14.75 -17.33 -11.75
CA LEU A 349 16.16 -17.18 -11.39
C LEU A 349 16.35 -16.00 -10.44
N LEU A 350 15.80 -14.84 -10.74
CA LEU A 350 15.89 -13.65 -9.88
C LEU A 350 15.21 -13.91 -8.53
N ALA A 351 14.00 -14.47 -8.51
CA ALA A 351 13.31 -14.84 -7.28
C ALA A 351 14.14 -15.79 -6.41
N ALA A 352 14.71 -16.87 -7.00
CA ALA A 352 15.60 -17.79 -6.29
C ALA A 352 16.83 -17.06 -5.74
N SER A 353 17.45 -16.17 -6.52
CA SER A 353 18.63 -15.41 -6.12
C SER A 353 18.34 -14.55 -4.87
N ILE A 354 17.23 -13.82 -4.87
CA ILE A 354 16.77 -12.98 -3.75
C ILE A 354 16.51 -13.83 -2.50
N LEU A 355 15.74 -14.91 -2.64
CA LEU A 355 15.38 -15.80 -1.55
C LEU A 355 16.60 -16.49 -0.94
N LEU A 356 17.50 -17.02 -1.77
CA LEU A 356 18.73 -17.71 -1.33
C LEU A 356 19.66 -16.78 -0.55
N GLN A 357 19.76 -15.52 -0.93
CA GLN A 357 20.53 -14.55 -0.18
C GLN A 357 19.86 -14.24 1.16
N GLY A 358 18.59 -13.83 1.15
CA GLY A 358 17.92 -13.38 2.36
C GLY A 358 18.73 -12.27 3.05
N ASP A 359 18.89 -12.42 4.35
CA ASP A 359 19.72 -11.58 5.24
C ASP A 359 21.15 -12.10 5.45
N LEU A 360 21.54 -13.16 4.72
CA LEU A 360 22.83 -13.82 4.93
C LEU A 360 24.00 -12.98 4.44
N GLU A 361 25.10 -13.10 5.17
CA GLU A 361 26.42 -12.70 4.68
C GLU A 361 26.93 -13.72 3.64
N GLU A 362 27.94 -13.34 2.87
CA GLU A 362 28.42 -14.11 1.72
C GLU A 362 28.92 -15.51 2.08
N THR A 363 29.57 -15.67 3.25
CA THR A 363 30.06 -16.96 3.75
C THR A 363 28.92 -17.93 4.06
N ASP A 364 27.83 -17.42 4.61
CA ASP A 364 26.65 -18.19 4.98
C ASP A 364 25.81 -18.53 3.76
N LEU A 365 25.80 -17.66 2.74
CA LEU A 365 25.18 -17.96 1.45
C LEU A 365 25.78 -19.21 0.82
N LEU A 366 27.12 -19.33 0.75
CA LEU A 366 27.76 -20.51 0.19
C LEU A 366 27.43 -21.78 0.98
N SER A 367 27.34 -21.67 2.30
CA SER A 367 26.91 -22.76 3.18
C SER A 367 25.47 -23.19 2.89
N ARG A 368 24.56 -22.22 2.71
CA ARG A 368 23.15 -22.45 2.32
C ARG A 368 23.08 -23.14 0.96
N LEU A 369 23.74 -22.61 -0.07
CA LEU A 369 23.77 -23.20 -1.42
C LEU A 369 24.29 -24.65 -1.41
N THR A 370 25.39 -24.90 -0.66
CA THR A 370 25.97 -26.25 -0.53
C THR A 370 25.01 -27.21 0.19
N SER A 371 24.33 -26.74 1.25
CA SER A 371 23.38 -27.54 2.00
C SER A 371 22.18 -27.96 1.13
N ILE A 372 21.63 -27.02 0.35
CA ILE A 372 20.53 -27.29 -0.56
C ILE A 372 20.95 -28.27 -1.68
N ALA A 373 22.11 -27.99 -2.31
CA ALA A 373 22.62 -28.85 -3.38
C ALA A 373 22.91 -30.29 -2.90
N ASN A 374 23.39 -30.45 -1.65
CA ASN A 374 23.60 -31.77 -1.05
C ASN A 374 22.28 -32.50 -0.75
N ASN A 375 21.27 -31.74 -0.31
CA ASN A 375 19.98 -32.34 0.02
C ASN A 375 19.24 -32.87 -1.23
N ILE A 376 19.34 -32.13 -2.35
CA ILE A 376 18.67 -32.50 -3.61
C ILE A 376 19.46 -33.55 -4.40
N GLU A 377 20.74 -33.80 -4.07
CA GLU A 377 21.65 -34.63 -4.87
C GLU A 377 21.06 -36.00 -5.25
N GLU A 378 20.48 -36.72 -4.30
CA GLU A 378 20.13 -38.16 -4.49
C GLU A 378 18.72 -38.38 -5.04
N ASP A 379 17.71 -37.64 -4.54
CA ASP A 379 16.29 -37.89 -4.88
C ASP A 379 15.60 -36.73 -5.60
N GLY A 380 16.28 -35.59 -5.79
CA GLY A 380 15.71 -34.42 -6.49
C GLY A 380 14.72 -33.63 -5.65
N THR A 381 14.59 -33.93 -4.34
CA THR A 381 13.70 -33.24 -3.43
C THR A 381 14.47 -32.36 -2.42
N TRP A 382 13.87 -31.30 -1.94
CA TRP A 382 14.45 -30.45 -0.90
C TRP A 382 13.79 -30.77 0.45
N ASP A 383 14.15 -31.91 1.01
CA ASP A 383 13.60 -32.48 2.23
C ASP A 383 14.13 -31.80 3.49
N ASN A 384 13.36 -31.94 4.60
CA ASN A 384 13.72 -31.40 5.92
C ASN A 384 14.07 -29.89 5.90
N SER A 385 13.55 -29.20 4.91
CA SER A 385 13.87 -27.80 4.60
C SER A 385 12.89 -26.80 5.23
N GLU A 386 11.85 -27.24 5.91
CA GLU A 386 10.75 -26.39 6.38
C GLU A 386 11.24 -25.16 7.15
N LYS A 387 12.13 -25.34 8.14
CA LYS A 387 12.67 -24.22 8.91
C LYS A 387 13.44 -23.22 8.05
N MET A 388 14.22 -23.71 7.08
CA MET A 388 14.99 -22.86 6.18
C MET A 388 14.06 -22.11 5.23
N ARG A 389 13.09 -22.81 4.63
CA ARG A 389 12.08 -22.19 3.73
C ARG A 389 11.26 -21.14 4.46
N VAL A 390 10.79 -21.44 5.68
CA VAL A 390 10.05 -20.49 6.52
C VAL A 390 10.92 -19.29 6.89
N SER A 391 12.20 -19.49 7.24
CA SER A 391 13.12 -18.38 7.53
C SER A 391 13.34 -17.47 6.33
N MET A 392 13.44 -18.03 5.12
CA MET A 392 13.56 -17.24 3.88
C MET A 392 12.27 -16.46 3.60
N ALA A 393 11.11 -17.09 3.81
CA ALA A 393 9.81 -16.43 3.68
C ALA A 393 9.62 -15.32 4.72
N ASP A 394 9.98 -15.59 5.98
CA ASP A 394 9.93 -14.59 7.05
C ASP A 394 10.77 -13.37 6.74
N TRP A 395 11.98 -13.60 6.19
CA TRP A 395 12.85 -12.49 5.83
C TRP A 395 12.21 -11.59 4.78
N ILE A 396 11.77 -12.14 3.64
CA ILE A 396 11.22 -11.30 2.56
C ILE A 396 9.91 -10.62 2.95
N MET A 397 9.08 -11.28 3.75
CA MET A 397 7.81 -10.71 4.21
C MET A 397 7.95 -9.64 5.30
N SER A 398 9.09 -9.62 5.99
CA SER A 398 9.44 -8.60 6.99
C SER A 398 10.52 -7.63 6.49
N TYR A 399 10.89 -7.73 5.20
CA TYR A 399 11.96 -6.91 4.67
C TYR A 399 11.50 -5.45 4.52
N LYS A 400 12.26 -4.54 5.13
CA LYS A 400 11.93 -3.12 5.24
C LYS A 400 11.49 -2.44 3.94
N TYR A 401 12.15 -2.78 2.83
CA TYR A 401 11.86 -2.17 1.53
C TYR A 401 10.86 -3.00 0.70
N GLY A 402 10.50 -4.19 1.17
CA GLY A 402 9.64 -5.10 0.43
C GLY A 402 10.20 -5.51 -0.94
N MET A 403 9.42 -6.22 -1.71
CA MET A 403 9.77 -6.61 -3.07
C MET A 403 9.81 -5.41 -4.03
N SER A 404 8.95 -4.41 -3.81
CA SER A 404 8.93 -3.17 -4.61
C SER A 404 10.24 -2.37 -4.47
N GLY A 405 10.81 -2.29 -3.28
CA GLY A 405 12.09 -1.63 -3.07
C GLY A 405 13.24 -2.38 -3.76
N ILE A 406 13.24 -3.72 -3.70
CA ILE A 406 14.22 -4.53 -4.44
C ILE A 406 14.09 -4.27 -5.95
N ARG A 407 12.87 -4.25 -6.48
CA ARG A 407 12.61 -3.92 -7.89
C ARG A 407 13.17 -2.57 -8.27
N GLN A 408 12.81 -1.52 -7.53
CA GLN A 408 13.26 -0.15 -7.79
C GLN A 408 14.78 -0.06 -7.88
N MET A 409 15.49 -0.67 -6.93
CA MET A 409 16.95 -0.62 -6.89
C MET A 409 17.61 -1.44 -8.02
N LEU A 410 16.98 -2.54 -8.45
CA LEU A 410 17.46 -3.29 -9.61
C LEU A 410 17.21 -2.54 -10.92
N GLU A 411 16.12 -1.79 -11.04
CA GLU A 411 15.80 -0.95 -12.20
C GLU A 411 16.79 0.21 -12.38
N GLU A 412 17.43 0.67 -11.30
CA GLU A 412 18.55 1.64 -11.40
C GLU A 412 19.79 1.04 -12.08
N ILE A 413 19.99 -0.28 -11.97
CA ILE A 413 21.11 -0.99 -12.59
C ILE A 413 20.78 -1.36 -14.03
N ASN A 414 19.58 -1.89 -14.23
CA ASN A 414 19.07 -2.31 -15.52
C ASN A 414 17.55 -2.17 -15.54
N PRO A 415 16.98 -1.35 -16.46
CA PRO A 415 15.52 -1.17 -16.54
C PRO A 415 14.76 -2.45 -16.93
N GLN A 416 15.47 -3.51 -17.31
CA GLN A 416 14.91 -4.80 -17.68
C GLN A 416 14.93 -5.72 -16.44
N VAL A 417 14.00 -5.51 -15.51
CA VAL A 417 13.80 -6.41 -14.34
C VAL A 417 12.59 -7.30 -14.62
N PRO A 418 12.73 -8.65 -14.63
CA PRO A 418 11.59 -9.53 -14.83
C PRO A 418 10.62 -9.51 -13.64
N ALA A 419 9.39 -10.00 -13.83
CA ALA A 419 8.35 -10.06 -12.80
C ALA A 419 8.61 -11.19 -11.80
N PHE A 420 9.55 -11.00 -10.89
CA PHE A 420 10.00 -12.00 -9.92
C PHE A 420 9.05 -12.13 -8.71
N GLU A 421 8.26 -11.12 -8.40
CA GLU A 421 7.40 -11.04 -7.20
C GLU A 421 6.44 -12.21 -7.11
N LYS A 422 5.85 -12.57 -8.23
CA LYS A 422 4.97 -13.72 -8.35
C LYS A 422 5.64 -15.03 -7.87
N TYR A 423 6.90 -15.24 -8.22
CA TYR A 423 7.63 -16.45 -7.85
C TYR A 423 8.09 -16.42 -6.39
N VAL A 424 8.46 -15.25 -5.87
CA VAL A 424 8.67 -15.07 -4.43
C VAL A 424 7.38 -15.40 -3.66
N SER A 425 6.25 -14.92 -4.13
CA SER A 425 4.93 -15.19 -3.54
C SER A 425 4.57 -16.68 -3.56
N LEU A 426 4.84 -17.40 -4.66
CA LEU A 426 4.64 -18.85 -4.73
C LEU A 426 5.47 -19.58 -3.67
N PHE A 427 6.75 -19.21 -3.53
CA PHE A 427 7.62 -19.77 -2.50
C PHE A 427 7.10 -19.49 -1.07
N VAL A 428 6.69 -18.26 -0.80
CA VAL A 428 6.11 -17.86 0.50
C VAL A 428 4.84 -18.66 0.79
N GLY A 429 3.94 -18.77 -0.19
CA GLY A 429 2.69 -19.52 -0.05
C GLY A 429 2.93 -21.00 0.29
N GLU A 430 3.91 -21.64 -0.34
CA GLU A 430 4.31 -23.01 0.01
C GLU A 430 4.98 -23.10 1.38
N ALA A 431 5.94 -22.20 1.69
CA ALA A 431 6.66 -22.21 2.95
C ALA A 431 5.74 -22.01 4.17
N TYR A 432 4.74 -21.17 4.02
CA TYR A 432 3.75 -20.90 5.08
C TYR A 432 2.55 -21.84 5.09
N GLY A 433 2.35 -22.61 4.01
CA GLY A 433 1.22 -23.51 3.85
C GLY A 433 -0.07 -22.81 3.40
N PHE A 434 0.02 -21.64 2.78
CA PHE A 434 -1.14 -20.91 2.24
C PHE A 434 -1.57 -21.41 0.86
N GLY A 435 -0.64 -22.02 0.10
CA GLY A 435 -0.80 -22.28 -1.32
C GLY A 435 -0.51 -21.05 -2.17
N ALA A 436 -0.82 -21.16 -3.46
CA ALA A 436 -0.58 -20.08 -4.42
C ALA A 436 -1.59 -18.94 -4.25
N CYS A 437 -1.10 -17.70 -4.36
CA CYS A 437 -1.94 -16.54 -4.57
C CYS A 437 -2.21 -16.40 -6.07
N THR A 438 -3.48 -16.43 -6.46
CA THR A 438 -3.94 -16.43 -7.85
C THR A 438 -5.13 -15.46 -8.01
N ASP A 439 -5.54 -15.19 -9.25
CA ASP A 439 -6.72 -14.36 -9.51
C ASP A 439 -8.01 -14.94 -8.89
N GLU A 440 -8.05 -16.26 -8.63
CA GLU A 440 -9.22 -16.94 -8.08
C GLU A 440 -9.40 -16.67 -6.57
N ASN A 441 -8.30 -16.50 -5.84
CA ASN A 441 -8.31 -16.22 -4.40
C ASN A 441 -7.81 -14.80 -4.05
N ASP A 442 -7.83 -13.89 -5.04
CA ASP A 442 -7.50 -12.49 -4.83
C ASP A 442 -8.47 -11.83 -3.84
N GLY A 443 -7.94 -11.18 -2.82
CA GLY A 443 -8.70 -10.60 -1.71
C GLY A 443 -8.97 -11.56 -0.55
N ASP A 444 -8.67 -12.87 -0.70
CA ASP A 444 -8.72 -13.80 0.40
C ASP A 444 -7.56 -13.56 1.37
N TYR A 445 -7.83 -13.75 2.66
CA TYR A 445 -6.81 -13.59 3.68
C TYR A 445 -6.69 -14.83 4.57
N VAL A 446 -5.51 -15.02 5.15
CA VAL A 446 -5.19 -16.17 5.98
C VAL A 446 -4.30 -15.77 7.15
N GLN A 447 -4.54 -16.34 8.32
CA GLN A 447 -3.65 -16.19 9.47
C GLN A 447 -2.53 -17.23 9.42
N LEU A 448 -1.28 -16.80 9.56
CA LEU A 448 -0.12 -17.68 9.60
C LEU A 448 -0.12 -18.53 10.89
N LYS A 449 -0.13 -19.85 10.71
CA LYS A 449 -0.17 -20.85 11.77
C LYS A 449 1.09 -21.71 11.88
N ASN A 450 2.08 -21.48 10.98
CA ASN A 450 3.32 -22.27 11.00
C ASN A 450 4.19 -21.87 12.21
N GLY A 451 4.36 -22.80 13.14
CA GLY A 451 5.11 -22.59 14.39
C GLY A 451 6.61 -22.36 14.23
N ASN A 452 7.17 -22.57 13.00
CA ASN A 452 8.57 -22.28 12.71
C ASN A 452 8.79 -20.80 12.32
N SER A 453 7.72 -20.05 12.04
CA SER A 453 7.79 -18.65 11.63
C SER A 453 7.87 -17.70 12.83
N LYS A 454 8.72 -16.67 12.71
CA LYS A 454 8.74 -15.52 13.63
C LYS A 454 7.53 -14.60 13.46
N ASN A 455 6.84 -14.71 12.31
CA ASN A 455 5.62 -13.97 11.99
C ASN A 455 4.35 -14.75 12.34
N LEU A 456 4.45 -15.76 13.22
CA LEU A 456 3.32 -16.57 13.66
C LEU A 456 2.19 -15.69 14.20
N GLY A 457 0.98 -15.90 13.70
CA GLY A 457 -0.21 -15.15 14.11
C GLY A 457 -0.52 -13.93 13.23
N GLU A 458 0.43 -13.47 12.39
CA GLU A 458 0.20 -12.41 11.43
C GLU A 458 -0.77 -12.85 10.33
N TYR A 459 -1.51 -11.88 9.78
CA TYR A 459 -2.46 -12.09 8.70
C TYR A 459 -1.87 -11.65 7.36
N TYR A 460 -2.14 -12.43 6.33
CA TYR A 460 -1.69 -12.21 4.96
C TYR A 460 -2.89 -12.20 4.03
N VAL A 461 -2.83 -11.37 3.01
CA VAL A 461 -3.86 -11.27 1.96
C VAL A 461 -3.21 -11.54 0.60
N CYS A 462 -3.93 -12.27 -0.25
CA CYS A 462 -3.58 -12.44 -1.65
C CYS A 462 -4.03 -11.20 -2.44
N GLU A 463 -3.11 -10.52 -3.12
CA GLU A 463 -3.39 -9.37 -3.94
C GLU A 463 -2.51 -9.38 -5.19
N ASP A 464 -3.13 -9.32 -6.38
CA ASP A 464 -2.44 -9.31 -7.67
C ASP A 464 -1.39 -10.44 -7.83
N ASN A 465 -1.76 -11.65 -7.44
CA ASN A 465 -0.90 -12.84 -7.45
C ASN A 465 0.28 -12.81 -6.46
N VAL A 466 0.24 -11.92 -5.46
CA VAL A 466 1.28 -11.77 -4.44
C VAL A 466 0.68 -11.82 -3.05
N TRP A 467 1.23 -12.68 -2.15
CA TRP A 467 0.94 -12.62 -0.74
C TRP A 467 1.61 -11.42 -0.10
N ARG A 468 0.84 -10.57 0.58
CA ARG A 468 1.34 -9.47 1.41
C ARG A 468 0.78 -9.55 2.83
N MET A 469 1.49 -8.95 3.77
CA MET A 469 0.98 -8.79 5.15
C MET A 469 -0.21 -7.81 5.15
N MET A 470 -1.24 -8.11 5.94
CA MET A 470 -2.38 -7.22 6.09
C MET A 470 -2.01 -5.98 6.91
N PHE A 471 -2.54 -4.83 6.51
CA PHE A 471 -2.44 -3.58 7.26
C PHE A 471 -3.27 -3.65 8.56
N SER A 472 -2.97 -2.76 9.51
CA SER A 472 -3.64 -2.75 10.83
C SER A 472 -5.16 -2.58 10.71
N THR A 473 -5.64 -1.74 9.81
CA THR A 473 -7.07 -1.54 9.56
C THR A 473 -7.74 -2.76 8.95
N GLU A 474 -7.05 -3.47 8.04
CA GLU A 474 -7.56 -4.71 7.47
C GLU A 474 -7.69 -5.80 8.55
N LYS A 475 -6.67 -5.94 9.43
CA LYS A 475 -6.70 -6.87 10.56
C LYS A 475 -7.83 -6.53 11.55
N LEU A 476 -7.99 -5.23 11.85
CA LEU A 476 -9.01 -4.77 12.82
C LEU A 476 -10.42 -5.09 12.34
N TYR A 477 -10.68 -5.01 11.06
CA TYR A 477 -12.01 -5.21 10.48
C TYR A 477 -12.17 -6.58 9.81
N GLU A 478 -11.14 -7.43 9.88
CA GLU A 478 -11.12 -8.75 9.25
C GLU A 478 -11.55 -8.70 7.76
N ARG A 479 -11.15 -7.63 7.08
CA ARG A 479 -11.52 -7.38 5.70
C ARG A 479 -10.35 -6.77 4.92
N ALA A 480 -9.90 -7.47 3.90
CA ALA A 480 -8.87 -6.97 3.00
C ALA A 480 -9.36 -5.77 2.18
N CYS A 481 -8.45 -4.82 1.91
CA CYS A 481 -8.66 -3.72 0.99
C CYS A 481 -7.64 -3.86 -0.15
N THR A 482 -8.06 -4.41 -1.27
CA THR A 482 -7.22 -4.65 -2.44
C THR A 482 -7.56 -3.67 -3.56
N ALA A 483 -6.70 -3.58 -4.57
CA ALA A 483 -6.95 -2.72 -5.74
C ALA A 483 -8.30 -3.04 -6.43
N LYS A 484 -8.71 -4.31 -6.45
CA LYS A 484 -10.02 -4.73 -7.01
C LYS A 484 -11.22 -4.27 -6.18
N ARG A 485 -10.99 -3.95 -4.91
CA ARG A 485 -12.02 -3.48 -3.97
C ARG A 485 -11.99 -1.97 -3.76
N ALA A 486 -11.16 -1.25 -4.53
CA ALA A 486 -11.06 0.19 -4.48
C ALA A 486 -12.44 0.86 -4.60
N GLY A 487 -12.75 1.76 -3.65
CA GLY A 487 -14.04 2.44 -3.59
C GLY A 487 -15.16 1.64 -2.90
N GLU A 488 -14.93 0.40 -2.44
CA GLU A 488 -15.91 -0.30 -1.60
C GLU A 488 -16.05 0.36 -0.23
N PHE A 489 -17.28 0.40 0.27
CA PHE A 489 -17.58 0.89 1.61
C PHE A 489 -17.80 -0.25 2.59
N MET A 490 -17.41 -0.04 3.84
CA MET A 490 -17.81 -0.89 4.95
C MET A 490 -18.29 -0.06 6.14
N THR A 491 -19.20 -0.62 6.93
CA THR A 491 -19.68 -0.01 8.16
C THR A 491 -19.16 -0.84 9.34
N THR A 492 -18.50 -0.18 10.28
CA THR A 492 -18.00 -0.81 11.50
C THR A 492 -19.13 -1.09 12.48
N PRO A 493 -18.93 -1.96 13.51
CA PRO A 493 -19.89 -2.15 14.60
C PRO A 493 -20.22 -0.87 15.40
N ARG A 494 -19.36 0.17 15.28
CA ARG A 494 -19.60 1.50 15.86
C ARG A 494 -20.35 2.44 14.94
N ASN A 495 -20.83 1.94 13.80
CA ASN A 495 -21.51 2.71 12.76
C ASN A 495 -20.64 3.77 12.09
N GLU A 496 -19.32 3.57 12.07
CA GLU A 496 -18.37 4.37 11.31
C GLU A 496 -18.25 3.80 9.90
N ILE A 497 -18.17 4.66 8.90
CA ILE A 497 -18.08 4.25 7.49
C ILE A 497 -16.63 4.41 7.04
N TYR A 498 -16.09 3.35 6.45
CA TYR A 498 -14.76 3.31 5.85
C TYR A 498 -14.88 3.01 4.35
N ILE A 499 -13.93 3.51 3.59
CA ILE A 499 -13.77 3.22 2.17
C ILE A 499 -12.42 2.55 1.93
N CYS A 500 -12.39 1.57 1.04
CA CYS A 500 -11.15 0.94 0.60
C CYS A 500 -10.39 1.88 -0.34
N ASP A 501 -9.23 2.35 0.08
CA ASP A 501 -8.29 3.07 -0.77
C ASP A 501 -7.38 2.06 -1.51
N GLY A 502 -7.88 1.55 -2.63
CA GLY A 502 -7.19 0.51 -3.39
C GLY A 502 -5.83 0.94 -3.94
N GLY A 503 -5.56 2.24 -4.06
CA GLY A 503 -4.25 2.76 -4.47
C GLY A 503 -3.19 2.59 -3.40
N ASN A 504 -3.60 2.68 -2.13
CA ASN A 504 -2.73 2.55 -0.96
C ASN A 504 -2.94 1.22 -0.21
N GLY A 505 -3.95 0.43 -0.59
CA GLY A 505 -4.21 -0.89 -0.02
C GLY A 505 -4.69 -0.89 1.42
N TYR A 506 -5.38 0.15 1.91
CA TYR A 506 -5.90 0.18 3.28
C TYR A 506 -7.29 0.81 3.37
N TRP A 507 -8.02 0.46 4.44
CA TRP A 507 -9.29 1.08 4.78
C TRP A 507 -9.05 2.42 5.48
N ARG A 508 -9.59 3.50 4.94
CA ARG A 508 -9.61 4.82 5.57
C ARG A 508 -11.03 5.24 5.92
N PRO A 509 -11.22 6.12 6.91
CA PRO A 509 -12.52 6.72 7.16
C PRO A 509 -13.07 7.36 5.87
N ALA A 510 -14.33 7.11 5.58
CA ALA A 510 -15.01 7.75 4.46
C ALA A 510 -15.32 9.20 4.81
N THR A 511 -15.13 10.08 3.86
CA THR A 511 -15.46 11.50 3.92
C THR A 511 -16.79 11.78 3.23
N THR A 512 -17.35 12.96 3.41
CA THR A 512 -18.53 13.41 2.66
C THR A 512 -18.30 13.34 1.16
N TYR A 513 -17.07 13.48 0.71
CA TYR A 513 -16.73 13.57 -0.71
C TYR A 513 -16.46 12.23 -1.41
N ASP A 514 -16.54 11.13 -0.66
CA ASP A 514 -16.40 9.78 -1.23
C ASP A 514 -17.71 9.25 -1.82
N HIS A 515 -18.84 9.89 -1.53
CA HIS A 515 -20.14 9.55 -2.09
C HIS A 515 -20.59 10.57 -3.12
N PRO A 516 -21.35 10.19 -4.14
CA PRO A 516 -22.00 11.16 -5.04
C PRO A 516 -23.07 11.98 -4.29
N LYS A 517 -23.36 13.20 -4.75
CA LYS A 517 -24.31 14.09 -4.08
C LYS A 517 -25.71 13.48 -3.92
N GLU A 518 -26.13 12.62 -4.86
CA GLU A 518 -27.40 11.91 -4.84
C GLU A 518 -27.57 11.00 -3.61
N TYR A 519 -26.45 10.48 -3.07
CA TYR A 519 -26.47 9.67 -1.85
C TYR A 519 -27.08 10.40 -0.66
N TYR A 520 -26.92 11.74 -0.59
CA TYR A 520 -27.38 12.57 0.51
C TYR A 520 -28.82 13.05 0.37
N MET A 521 -29.39 12.89 -0.81
CA MET A 521 -30.74 13.34 -1.09
C MET A 521 -31.77 12.32 -0.56
N ASN A 522 -32.99 12.77 -0.29
CA ASN A 522 -34.11 11.91 0.06
C ASN A 522 -34.86 11.50 -1.20
N ASP A 523 -34.80 10.24 -1.57
CA ASP A 523 -35.44 9.71 -2.78
C ASP A 523 -37.00 9.70 -2.72
N GLU A 524 -37.56 9.90 -1.51
CA GLU A 524 -39.03 9.97 -1.32
C GLU A 524 -39.61 11.37 -1.58
N VAL A 525 -38.74 12.38 -1.81
CA VAL A 525 -39.16 13.76 -2.05
C VAL A 525 -39.16 14.08 -3.52
N ASP A 526 -40.27 14.71 -3.97
CA ASP A 526 -40.42 15.18 -5.35
C ASP A 526 -39.74 16.55 -5.50
N TYR A 527 -38.55 16.56 -6.08
CA TYR A 527 -37.75 17.76 -6.25
C TYR A 527 -38.16 18.56 -7.47
N GLY A 528 -38.31 19.87 -7.31
CA GLY A 528 -38.29 20.80 -8.41
C GLY A 528 -36.89 20.95 -9.01
N LYS A 529 -36.76 21.76 -10.06
CA LYS A 529 -35.51 22.00 -10.78
C LYS A 529 -35.27 23.49 -10.98
N LEU A 530 -34.04 23.91 -10.73
CA LEU A 530 -33.50 25.21 -11.08
C LEU A 530 -32.33 24.97 -12.07
N LYS A 531 -32.40 25.59 -13.23
CA LYS A 531 -31.31 25.63 -14.18
C LYS A 531 -30.62 26.99 -14.11
N ASP A 532 -29.36 27.00 -13.70
CA ASP A 532 -28.53 28.21 -13.77
C ASP A 532 -28.13 28.47 -15.23
N THR A 533 -28.62 29.55 -15.80
CA THR A 533 -28.39 29.88 -17.22
C THR A 533 -26.97 30.38 -17.48
N ARG A 534 -26.21 30.74 -16.43
CA ARG A 534 -24.85 31.31 -16.52
C ARG A 534 -23.81 30.22 -16.80
N ASP A 535 -23.93 29.02 -16.19
CA ASP A 535 -23.01 27.89 -16.38
C ASP A 535 -23.70 26.59 -16.82
N GLY A 536 -25.05 26.61 -16.92
CA GLY A 536 -25.87 25.49 -17.37
C GLY A 536 -26.09 24.39 -16.34
N LYS A 537 -25.59 24.57 -15.10
CA LYS A 537 -25.80 23.59 -14.01
C LYS A 537 -27.27 23.54 -13.58
N GLU A 538 -27.71 22.35 -13.21
CA GLU A 538 -29.07 22.13 -12.68
C GLU A 538 -28.97 21.79 -11.19
N TYR A 539 -29.88 22.37 -10.41
CA TYR A 539 -30.02 22.17 -8.98
C TYR A 539 -31.42 21.70 -8.64
N LYS A 540 -31.52 20.77 -7.69
CA LYS A 540 -32.79 20.39 -7.09
C LYS A 540 -33.34 21.50 -6.22
N THR A 541 -34.68 21.63 -6.17
CA THR A 541 -35.36 22.63 -5.34
C THR A 541 -36.48 21.99 -4.55
N VAL A 542 -36.83 22.57 -3.40
CA VAL A 542 -37.95 22.13 -2.55
C VAL A 542 -38.77 23.33 -2.10
N VAL A 543 -40.05 23.09 -1.90
CA VAL A 543 -41.00 24.08 -1.31
C VAL A 543 -41.23 23.72 0.14
N ILE A 544 -40.88 24.60 1.06
CA ILE A 544 -41.04 24.41 2.50
C ILE A 544 -41.79 25.61 3.07
N GLY A 545 -43.01 25.37 3.53
CA GLY A 545 -43.91 26.46 3.91
C GLY A 545 -44.31 27.33 2.72
N THR A 546 -43.95 28.59 2.77
CA THR A 546 -44.18 29.59 1.69
C THR A 546 -42.94 29.85 0.85
N GLN A 547 -41.80 29.23 1.19
CA GLN A 547 -40.52 29.49 0.56
C GLN A 547 -40.09 28.38 -0.38
N THR A 548 -39.52 28.73 -1.54
CA THR A 548 -38.87 27.79 -2.47
C THR A 548 -37.34 27.90 -2.30
N TRP A 549 -36.68 26.82 -1.92
CA TRP A 549 -35.26 26.75 -1.64
C TRP A 549 -34.50 25.85 -2.61
N MET A 550 -33.24 26.15 -2.85
CA MET A 550 -32.33 25.14 -3.39
C MET A 550 -32.20 23.99 -2.38
N ALA A 551 -32.24 22.76 -2.84
CA ALA A 551 -31.96 21.55 -2.06
C ALA A 551 -30.47 21.14 -2.14
N GLU A 552 -29.72 21.77 -3.00
CA GLU A 552 -28.29 21.57 -3.20
C GLU A 552 -27.51 22.87 -2.95
N ASN A 553 -26.27 22.75 -2.55
CA ASN A 553 -25.39 23.89 -2.38
C ASN A 553 -24.98 24.46 -3.74
N LEU A 554 -24.90 25.77 -3.87
CA LEU A 554 -24.50 26.45 -5.11
C LEU A 554 -23.05 26.07 -5.49
N ASN A 555 -22.85 25.72 -6.76
CA ASN A 555 -21.52 25.39 -7.34
C ASN A 555 -21.21 26.31 -8.54
N TYR A 556 -21.51 27.59 -8.44
CA TYR A 556 -21.24 28.55 -9.50
C TYR A 556 -19.83 29.13 -9.39
N TYR A 557 -19.13 29.21 -10.52
CA TYR A 557 -17.81 29.84 -10.62
C TYR A 557 -17.62 30.49 -11.98
N ASP A 558 -17.22 31.74 -11.96
CA ASP A 558 -16.83 32.50 -13.14
C ASP A 558 -15.40 33.03 -12.94
N LYS A 559 -14.48 32.55 -13.77
CA LYS A 559 -13.06 32.93 -13.74
C LYS A 559 -12.81 34.40 -14.12
N ASP A 560 -13.78 35.03 -14.78
CA ASP A 560 -13.71 36.42 -15.22
C ASP A 560 -14.34 37.37 -14.18
N ASN A 561 -15.02 36.82 -13.15
CA ASN A 561 -15.54 37.55 -12.03
C ASN A 561 -14.49 37.67 -10.90
N TYR A 562 -13.87 38.83 -10.77
CA TYR A 562 -12.84 39.13 -9.78
C TYR A 562 -13.27 38.91 -8.32
N ASN A 563 -14.57 38.98 -8.01
CA ASN A 563 -15.09 38.72 -6.67
C ASN A 563 -15.00 37.21 -6.32
N LEU A 564 -15.03 36.33 -7.31
CA LEU A 564 -14.98 34.88 -7.12
C LEU A 564 -13.57 34.32 -7.16
N VAL A 565 -12.67 34.93 -7.93
CA VAL A 565 -11.30 34.43 -8.10
C VAL A 565 -10.56 34.40 -6.76
N GLY A 566 -10.15 33.20 -6.31
CA GLY A 566 -9.49 32.96 -5.03
C GLY A 566 -10.41 33.01 -3.80
N ASN A 567 -11.71 33.34 -3.98
CA ASN A 567 -12.70 33.50 -2.91
C ASN A 567 -13.87 32.50 -3.01
N ALA A 568 -13.83 31.59 -3.99
CA ALA A 568 -14.77 30.50 -4.20
C ALA A 568 -13.96 29.22 -4.40
N LYS A 569 -13.95 28.34 -3.41
CA LYS A 569 -13.07 27.16 -3.35
C LYS A 569 -13.85 25.86 -3.37
N CYS A 570 -13.25 24.83 -3.92
CA CYS A 570 -13.68 23.45 -3.67
C CYS A 570 -13.01 22.95 -2.39
N TYR A 571 -13.67 22.11 -1.60
CA TYR A 571 -13.07 21.53 -0.41
C TYR A 571 -11.76 20.79 -0.79
N GLN A 572 -10.68 21.04 -0.02
CA GLN A 572 -9.33 20.55 -0.31
C GLN A 572 -8.79 20.94 -1.71
N GLU A 573 -9.37 21.95 -2.34
CA GLU A 573 -9.03 22.44 -3.69
C GLU A 573 -9.22 21.38 -4.81
N GLU A 574 -10.02 20.32 -4.55
CA GLU A 574 -10.35 19.27 -5.49
C GLU A 574 -11.67 19.57 -6.21
N ASP A 575 -11.65 19.73 -7.54
CA ASP A 575 -12.86 20.08 -8.32
C ASP A 575 -14.00 19.07 -8.15
N LYS A 576 -13.68 17.76 -8.03
CA LYS A 576 -14.66 16.71 -7.76
C LYS A 576 -15.48 16.93 -6.48
N ASN A 577 -14.87 17.58 -5.47
CA ASN A 577 -15.55 17.86 -4.20
C ASN A 577 -16.60 18.96 -4.34
N CYS A 578 -16.42 19.87 -5.29
CA CYS A 578 -17.46 20.84 -5.65
C CYS A 578 -18.69 20.20 -6.29
N ASP A 579 -18.55 19.07 -7.00
CA ASP A 579 -19.66 18.35 -7.61
C ASP A 579 -20.54 17.68 -6.56
N VAL A 580 -19.97 17.34 -5.40
CA VAL A 580 -20.68 16.77 -4.25
C VAL A 580 -21.23 17.85 -3.33
N GLY A 581 -20.37 18.70 -2.80
CA GLY A 581 -20.67 19.61 -1.70
C GLY A 581 -21.02 21.04 -2.11
N GLY A 582 -20.92 21.39 -3.40
CA GLY A 582 -20.95 22.77 -3.85
C GLY A 582 -19.64 23.50 -3.54
N ARG A 583 -19.58 24.81 -3.80
CA ARG A 583 -18.42 25.63 -3.49
C ARG A 583 -18.54 26.30 -2.13
N LEU A 584 -17.40 26.54 -1.53
CA LEU A 584 -17.23 27.33 -0.31
C LEU A 584 -16.83 28.74 -0.72
N TYR A 585 -17.67 29.71 -0.44
CA TYR A 585 -17.50 31.11 -0.84
C TYR A 585 -17.12 31.95 0.37
N SER A 586 -16.22 32.92 0.22
CA SER A 586 -16.13 34.00 1.18
C SER A 586 -17.43 34.81 1.17
N TRP A 587 -17.76 35.53 2.27
CA TRP A 587 -18.99 36.30 2.31
C TRP A 587 -19.05 37.38 1.19
N THR A 588 -17.93 38.03 0.92
CA THR A 588 -17.86 39.03 -0.17
C THR A 588 -18.06 38.39 -1.55
N ALA A 589 -17.64 37.16 -1.72
CA ALA A 589 -17.89 36.40 -2.95
C ALA A 589 -19.37 35.99 -3.06
N ALA A 590 -19.97 35.49 -1.96
CA ALA A 590 -21.39 35.18 -1.90
C ALA A 590 -22.27 36.38 -2.24
N MET A 591 -21.92 37.53 -1.67
CA MET A 591 -22.62 38.81 -1.93
C MET A 591 -22.27 39.42 -3.30
N ASN A 592 -21.32 38.84 -4.03
CA ASN A 592 -20.79 39.36 -5.30
C ASN A 592 -20.33 40.83 -5.23
N ILE A 593 -19.67 41.18 -4.13
CA ILE A 593 -19.12 42.51 -3.87
C ILE A 593 -17.59 42.47 -3.78
N SER A 594 -16.96 43.63 -3.87
CA SER A 594 -15.50 43.75 -3.85
C SER A 594 -14.90 43.16 -2.56
N THR A 595 -13.82 42.39 -2.71
CA THR A 595 -13.02 41.81 -1.61
C THR A 595 -12.44 42.85 -0.64
N LYS A 596 -12.41 44.14 -0.98
CA LYS A 596 -12.02 45.23 -0.05
C LYS A 596 -12.89 45.25 1.21
N TYR A 597 -14.14 44.76 1.11
CA TYR A 597 -15.10 44.74 2.22
C TYR A 597 -14.93 43.57 3.18
N ARG A 598 -13.90 42.76 3.02
CA ARG A 598 -13.55 41.69 3.97
C ARG A 598 -13.20 42.27 5.35
N LEU A 599 -12.48 43.42 5.36
CA LEU A 599 -11.98 44.07 6.56
C LEU A 599 -12.59 45.48 6.75
N SER A 600 -13.76 45.72 6.20
CA SER A 600 -14.50 46.99 6.36
C SER A 600 -15.99 46.75 6.18
N TRP A 601 -16.78 47.65 6.71
CA TRP A 601 -18.21 47.69 6.41
C TRP A 601 -18.45 47.91 4.91
N TYR A 602 -19.53 47.31 4.41
CA TYR A 602 -19.99 47.62 3.06
C TYR A 602 -20.49 49.06 3.03
N ASP A 603 -19.98 49.86 2.12
CA ASP A 603 -20.18 51.30 2.07
C ASP A 603 -21.51 51.72 1.38
N LYS A 604 -22.35 50.75 1.04
CA LYS A 604 -23.67 50.94 0.44
C LYS A 604 -24.72 50.17 1.22
N ASP A 605 -25.96 50.67 1.20
CA ASP A 605 -27.07 49.93 1.77
C ASP A 605 -27.30 48.63 0.97
N ILE A 606 -27.33 47.50 1.68
CA ILE A 606 -27.71 46.24 1.09
C ILE A 606 -29.22 46.29 0.80
N GLN A 607 -29.58 46.18 -0.47
CA GLN A 607 -30.97 46.08 -0.86
C GLN A 607 -31.42 44.62 -0.74
N TYR A 608 -32.54 44.41 -0.05
CA TYR A 608 -33.15 43.10 0.10
C TYR A 608 -34.38 42.97 -0.80
N PRO A 609 -34.62 41.79 -1.45
CA PRO A 609 -33.74 40.61 -1.49
C PRO A 609 -32.44 40.89 -2.25
N HIS A 610 -31.29 40.42 -1.73
CA HIS A 610 -29.97 40.62 -2.35
C HIS A 610 -29.58 39.40 -3.20
N GLN A 611 -29.54 39.56 -4.52
CA GLN A 611 -29.21 38.45 -5.44
C GLN A 611 -27.85 37.84 -5.15
N GLY A 612 -26.79 38.62 -4.95
CA GLY A 612 -25.41 38.15 -4.77
C GLY A 612 -24.96 37.28 -5.96
N ILE A 613 -24.47 36.08 -5.67
CA ILE A 613 -24.07 35.09 -6.69
C ILE A 613 -25.18 34.11 -7.06
N CYS A 614 -26.38 34.26 -6.53
CA CYS A 614 -27.52 33.41 -6.89
C CYS A 614 -27.93 33.62 -8.35
N PRO A 615 -28.56 32.60 -9.00
CA PRO A 615 -29.14 32.74 -10.33
C PRO A 615 -30.23 33.80 -10.39
N ASP A 616 -30.56 34.25 -11.59
CA ASP A 616 -31.68 35.22 -11.80
C ASP A 616 -32.99 34.70 -11.20
N GLY A 617 -33.71 35.56 -10.48
CA GLY A 617 -34.93 35.22 -9.77
C GLY A 617 -34.69 34.50 -8.42
N TRP A 618 -33.43 34.42 -7.99
CA TRP A 618 -33.01 33.83 -6.71
C TRP A 618 -32.06 34.80 -5.97
N HIS A 619 -31.98 34.70 -4.65
CA HIS A 619 -31.14 35.58 -3.85
C HIS A 619 -30.51 34.86 -2.65
N ILE A 620 -29.48 35.48 -2.05
CA ILE A 620 -28.87 35.04 -0.81
C ILE A 620 -29.88 35.25 0.31
N PRO A 621 -30.26 34.23 1.08
CA PRO A 621 -31.25 34.39 2.13
C PRO A 621 -30.77 35.34 3.24
N ASP A 622 -31.66 36.16 3.76
CA ASP A 622 -31.41 36.93 4.97
C ASP A 622 -31.75 36.12 6.25
N SER A 623 -31.47 36.71 7.41
CA SER A 623 -31.70 36.02 8.69
C SER A 623 -33.18 35.79 8.99
N THR A 624 -34.08 36.57 8.40
CA THR A 624 -35.53 36.43 8.55
C THR A 624 -36.03 35.21 7.76
N GLU A 625 -35.54 35.02 6.56
CA GLU A 625 -35.88 33.88 5.69
C GLU A 625 -35.38 32.57 6.27
N TRP A 626 -34.15 32.53 6.78
CA TRP A 626 -33.63 31.39 7.53
C TRP A 626 -34.46 31.05 8.79
N ARG A 627 -34.92 32.06 9.52
CA ARG A 627 -35.80 31.85 10.68
C ARG A 627 -37.18 31.35 10.23
N THR A 628 -37.75 31.92 9.18
CA THR A 628 -39.05 31.47 8.62
C THR A 628 -39.00 29.99 8.27
N LEU A 629 -37.94 29.53 7.57
CA LEU A 629 -37.70 28.13 7.29
C LEU A 629 -37.62 27.27 8.57
N ALA A 630 -36.75 27.66 9.50
CA ALA A 630 -36.54 26.90 10.73
C ALA A 630 -37.77 26.84 11.62
N ASP A 631 -38.48 27.95 11.76
CA ASP A 631 -39.69 28.04 12.59
C ASP A 631 -40.85 27.27 11.99
N TYR A 632 -40.98 27.23 10.64
CA TYR A 632 -41.95 26.38 9.97
C TYR A 632 -41.72 24.87 10.32
N VAL A 633 -40.50 24.39 10.08
CA VAL A 633 -40.16 22.99 10.33
C VAL A 633 -40.30 22.65 11.82
N LYS A 634 -39.82 23.52 12.71
CA LYS A 634 -39.96 23.33 14.16
C LYS A 634 -41.41 23.31 14.61
N LYS A 635 -42.27 24.15 14.02
CA LYS A 635 -43.69 24.20 14.34
C LYS A 635 -44.44 22.95 13.92
N VAL A 636 -44.06 22.40 12.74
CA VAL A 636 -44.75 21.21 12.15
C VAL A 636 -44.25 19.92 12.78
N ASP A 637 -42.91 19.76 12.91
CA ASP A 637 -42.27 18.48 13.25
C ASP A 637 -41.35 18.54 14.50
N GLY A 638 -41.31 19.67 15.19
CA GLY A 638 -40.67 19.82 16.50
C GLY A 638 -39.17 20.17 16.45
N SER A 639 -38.48 19.99 15.33
CA SER A 639 -37.05 20.30 15.24
C SER A 639 -36.60 20.75 13.85
N SER A 640 -35.85 21.85 13.75
CA SER A 640 -35.22 22.29 12.51
C SER A 640 -34.02 21.43 12.08
N GLY A 641 -33.55 20.48 12.90
CA GLY A 641 -32.59 19.47 12.54
C GLY A 641 -33.09 18.52 11.43
N LEU A 642 -34.39 18.44 11.21
CA LEU A 642 -35.00 17.68 10.13
C LEU A 642 -34.69 18.24 8.71
N LEU A 643 -34.01 19.39 8.61
CA LEU A 643 -33.46 19.92 7.37
C LEU A 643 -32.11 19.27 6.99
N MET A 644 -31.49 18.54 7.92
CA MET A 644 -30.23 17.83 7.67
C MET A 644 -30.47 16.58 6.83
N SER A 645 -29.55 16.27 5.91
CA SER A 645 -29.51 14.96 5.25
C SER A 645 -29.53 13.82 6.26
N SER A 646 -30.21 12.73 5.93
CA SER A 646 -30.21 11.54 6.77
C SER A 646 -28.87 10.79 6.80
N LYS A 647 -27.91 11.22 5.96
CA LYS A 647 -26.62 10.55 5.71
C LYS A 647 -25.47 11.55 5.75
N GLY A 648 -24.25 11.02 5.95
CA GLY A 648 -23.00 11.79 5.90
C GLY A 648 -22.56 12.42 7.22
N TRP A 649 -23.44 12.56 8.18
CA TRP A 649 -23.12 13.14 9.48
C TRP A 649 -22.39 12.14 10.37
N LYS A 650 -21.37 12.60 11.09
CA LYS A 650 -20.68 11.79 12.08
C LYS A 650 -21.67 11.28 13.16
N ALA A 651 -21.44 10.07 13.63
CA ALA A 651 -22.29 9.49 14.65
C ALA A 651 -22.41 10.38 15.89
N SER A 652 -23.63 10.63 16.30
CA SER A 652 -23.97 11.49 17.44
C SER A 652 -24.92 10.75 18.38
N SER A 653 -25.04 11.25 19.62
CA SER A 653 -26.05 10.76 20.59
C SER A 653 -27.46 11.21 20.21
N TYR A 654 -27.63 12.11 19.27
CA TYR A 654 -28.93 12.54 18.77
C TYR A 654 -29.44 11.60 17.69
N LYS A 655 -30.77 11.54 17.55
CA LYS A 655 -31.41 10.76 16.50
C LYS A 655 -31.05 11.36 15.12
N PRO A 656 -30.60 10.56 14.17
CA PRO A 656 -30.35 11.05 12.81
C PRO A 656 -31.59 11.72 12.22
N SER A 657 -31.41 12.75 11.42
CA SER A 657 -32.48 13.36 10.62
C SER A 657 -33.05 12.31 9.66
N THR A 658 -34.33 12.44 9.38
CA THR A 658 -35.00 11.68 8.30
C THR A 658 -35.13 12.49 7.02
N ASP A 659 -34.76 13.78 7.06
CA ASP A 659 -34.83 14.71 5.94
C ASP A 659 -36.19 14.73 5.22
N PRO A 660 -37.31 14.84 5.95
CA PRO A 660 -38.64 14.67 5.35
C PRO A 660 -39.00 15.77 4.35
N TYR A 661 -38.27 16.89 4.37
CA TYR A 661 -38.47 18.02 3.49
C TYR A 661 -37.58 17.98 2.24
N GLY A 662 -36.61 17.07 2.18
CA GLY A 662 -35.62 17.02 1.11
C GLY A 662 -34.73 18.28 1.05
N PHE A 663 -34.61 19.02 2.15
CA PHE A 663 -33.68 20.15 2.20
C PHE A 663 -32.23 19.66 2.16
N SER A 664 -31.97 18.47 2.68
CA SER A 664 -30.74 17.68 2.51
C SER A 664 -29.45 18.45 2.79
N VAL A 665 -29.35 19.04 3.99
CA VAL A 665 -28.09 19.69 4.40
C VAL A 665 -26.99 18.64 4.53
N ILE A 666 -25.93 18.78 3.74
CA ILE A 666 -24.76 17.90 3.71
C ILE A 666 -23.66 18.50 4.59
N PRO A 667 -22.97 17.71 5.44
CA PRO A 667 -21.90 18.22 6.32
C PRO A 667 -20.58 18.40 5.57
N VAL A 668 -20.52 19.41 4.73
CA VAL A 668 -19.41 19.70 3.80
C VAL A 668 -18.20 20.37 4.45
N GLY A 669 -18.24 20.63 5.77
CA GLY A 669 -17.18 21.37 6.44
C GLY A 669 -17.10 22.83 6.01
N ALA A 670 -15.91 23.40 6.10
CA ALA A 670 -15.64 24.81 5.79
C ALA A 670 -14.18 25.05 5.37
N TYR A 671 -13.92 26.21 4.78
CA TYR A 671 -12.59 26.76 4.57
C TYR A 671 -12.29 27.81 5.64
N TYR A 672 -11.22 27.64 6.40
CA TYR A 672 -10.84 28.52 7.52
C TYR A 672 -9.67 29.46 7.18
N GLY A 673 -8.99 29.24 6.07
CA GLY A 673 -7.85 30.03 5.64
C GLY A 673 -6.55 29.68 6.38
N ARG A 674 -5.43 30.27 5.94
CA ARG A 674 -4.09 30.02 6.51
C ARG A 674 -3.86 30.63 7.91
N TYR A 675 -4.83 31.37 8.43
CA TYR A 675 -4.78 31.96 9.77
C TYR A 675 -5.79 31.25 10.69
N ALA A 676 -5.57 29.95 10.91
CA ALA A 676 -6.11 29.36 12.12
C ALA A 676 -5.40 30.03 13.29
N ASP A 677 -6.15 30.77 14.10
CA ASP A 677 -5.65 31.56 15.20
C ASP A 677 -4.64 30.79 16.06
N ALA A 678 -3.52 31.45 16.38
CA ALA A 678 -2.49 31.03 17.33
C ALA A 678 -3.02 30.76 18.76
N HIS A 679 -4.32 30.64 18.96
CA HIS A 679 -4.99 30.46 20.24
C HIS A 679 -5.96 29.27 20.31
N ALA A 680 -6.11 28.47 19.24
CA ALA A 680 -6.87 27.23 19.31
C ALA A 680 -5.90 26.04 19.34
N ASP A 681 -6.03 25.23 20.36
CA ASP A 681 -5.27 24.02 20.67
C ASP A 681 -5.56 22.86 19.67
N PHE A 682 -5.87 23.18 18.40
CA PHE A 682 -6.11 22.21 17.35
C PHE A 682 -5.41 22.66 16.08
N SER A 683 -4.67 21.76 15.48
CA SER A 683 -4.13 21.87 14.12
C SER A 683 -5.29 21.94 13.12
N GLN A 684 -5.90 23.11 12.96
CA GLN A 684 -6.87 23.31 11.90
C GLN A 684 -6.11 23.36 10.58
N THR A 685 -6.38 22.38 9.74
CA THR A 685 -6.00 22.44 8.34
C THR A 685 -6.77 23.58 7.66
N GLU A 686 -6.31 24.03 6.51
CA GLU A 686 -6.96 25.08 5.71
C GLU A 686 -8.44 24.78 5.43
N PHE A 687 -8.81 23.48 5.33
CA PHE A 687 -10.16 22.95 5.23
C PHE A 687 -10.39 21.95 6.38
N ASP A 688 -11.53 22.04 7.05
CA ASP A 688 -11.86 21.19 8.19
C ASP A 688 -13.38 20.98 8.32
N ASP A 689 -13.77 20.21 9.36
CA ASP A 689 -15.17 19.98 9.77
C ASP A 689 -16.01 19.14 8.79
N ASP A 690 -15.40 18.41 7.85
CA ASP A 690 -16.09 17.43 7.02
C ASP A 690 -16.79 16.36 7.89
N GLY A 691 -18.03 16.07 7.58
CA GLY A 691 -18.86 15.16 8.37
C GLY A 691 -19.39 15.76 9.69
N LEU A 692 -18.95 16.93 10.10
CA LEU A 692 -19.26 17.56 11.40
C LEU A 692 -20.17 18.76 11.29
N PHE A 693 -19.90 19.67 10.35
CA PHE A 693 -20.60 20.94 10.19
C PHE A 693 -21.00 21.20 8.75
N ALA A 694 -22.11 21.92 8.62
CA ALA A 694 -22.50 22.62 7.40
C ALA A 694 -22.79 24.07 7.73
N ASN A 695 -22.13 24.99 7.03
CA ASN A 695 -22.20 26.42 7.28
C ASN A 695 -22.71 27.14 6.02
N PHE A 696 -23.65 28.08 6.19
CA PHE A 696 -24.29 28.83 5.10
C PHE A 696 -24.25 30.35 5.39
N TRP A 697 -23.83 31.11 4.41
CA TRP A 697 -23.90 32.57 4.51
C TRP A 697 -25.33 33.08 4.51
N SER A 698 -25.57 34.15 5.28
CA SER A 698 -26.70 35.03 5.17
C SER A 698 -26.27 36.33 4.49
N ALA A 699 -27.23 37.08 3.91
CA ALA A 699 -26.95 38.33 3.22
C ALA A 699 -26.50 39.50 4.14
N GLU A 700 -26.47 39.29 5.45
CA GLU A 700 -26.25 40.36 6.44
C GLU A 700 -24.82 40.42 6.96
N GLU A 701 -24.32 41.61 7.19
CA GLU A 701 -23.09 41.83 7.95
C GLU A 701 -23.29 41.48 9.42
N GLY A 702 -22.21 41.09 10.09
CA GLY A 702 -22.21 40.80 11.53
C GLY A 702 -22.19 42.07 12.39
N LYS A 703 -21.80 41.91 13.66
CA LYS A 703 -21.72 43.02 14.62
C LYS A 703 -20.45 43.86 14.50
N GLU A 704 -19.43 43.31 13.81
CA GLU A 704 -18.15 43.99 13.57
C GLU A 704 -17.88 43.99 12.06
N PHE A 705 -17.05 44.93 11.62
CA PHE A 705 -16.82 45.23 10.20
C PHE A 705 -16.27 44.04 9.38
N ASN A 706 -15.57 43.10 10.03
CA ASN A 706 -14.99 41.91 9.41
C ASN A 706 -15.87 40.66 9.54
N LEU A 707 -17.05 40.75 10.18
CA LEU A 707 -17.93 39.65 10.45
C LEU A 707 -19.18 39.67 9.57
N ALA A 708 -19.74 38.47 9.30
CA ALA A 708 -21.02 38.32 8.63
C ALA A 708 -21.91 37.31 9.37
N VAL A 709 -23.20 37.39 9.14
CA VAL A 709 -24.17 36.41 9.69
C VAL A 709 -24.09 35.11 8.91
N TYR A 710 -24.08 33.98 9.61
CA TYR A 710 -24.19 32.69 9.01
C TYR A 710 -25.09 31.75 9.80
N VAL A 711 -25.57 30.72 9.12
CA VAL A 711 -26.37 29.65 9.68
C VAL A 711 -25.53 28.39 9.66
N PHE A 712 -25.62 27.61 10.72
CA PHE A 712 -24.89 26.34 10.76
C PHE A 712 -25.72 25.18 11.33
N PHE A 713 -25.37 23.99 10.87
CA PHE A 713 -25.82 22.71 11.38
C PHE A 713 -24.62 21.96 11.96
N ASP A 714 -24.81 21.37 13.13
CA ASP A 714 -23.77 20.70 13.92
C ASP A 714 -24.24 19.28 14.20
N TYR A 715 -23.42 18.26 13.90
CA TYR A 715 -23.74 16.85 14.10
C TYR A 715 -24.16 16.49 15.56
N ARG A 716 -23.82 17.34 16.52
CA ARG A 716 -24.18 17.18 17.94
C ARG A 716 -25.54 17.78 18.28
N ARG A 717 -26.26 18.35 17.33
CA ARG A 717 -27.50 19.09 17.57
C ARG A 717 -28.59 18.65 16.57
N ASP A 718 -29.81 18.72 17.05
CA ASP A 718 -31.00 18.46 16.22
C ASP A 718 -31.72 19.72 15.77
N TYR A 719 -31.01 20.87 15.74
CA TYR A 719 -31.56 22.14 15.36
C TYR A 719 -30.55 23.00 14.60
N MET A 720 -31.05 23.83 13.69
CA MET A 720 -30.33 24.86 13.01
C MET A 720 -29.95 25.99 13.98
N SER A 721 -28.74 26.45 13.93
CA SER A 721 -28.24 27.57 14.69
C SER A 721 -27.86 28.74 13.77
N MET A 722 -28.05 30.00 14.25
CA MET A 722 -27.65 31.20 13.54
C MET A 722 -26.82 32.08 14.46
N THR A 723 -25.77 32.66 13.94
CA THR A 723 -24.90 33.52 14.75
C THR A 723 -24.25 34.62 13.92
N ALA A 724 -23.95 35.72 14.61
CA ALA A 724 -23.21 36.88 14.11
C ALA A 724 -22.02 37.19 15.02
N SER A 725 -21.43 36.17 15.68
CA SER A 725 -20.41 36.31 16.70
C SER A 725 -18.98 36.35 16.15
N VAL A 726 -18.01 36.59 17.06
CA VAL A 726 -16.58 36.90 16.81
C VAL A 726 -15.76 35.90 15.95
N TYR A 727 -16.33 34.78 15.53
CA TYR A 727 -15.59 33.78 14.75
C TYR A 727 -16.05 33.68 13.28
N ASN A 728 -16.86 34.65 12.78
CA ASN A 728 -17.50 34.53 11.46
C ASN A 728 -16.88 35.51 10.47
N GLU A 729 -15.58 35.44 10.36
CA GLU A 729 -14.84 36.32 9.46
C GLU A 729 -15.31 36.18 8.02
N LYS A 730 -15.55 37.30 7.35
CA LYS A 730 -15.98 37.36 5.95
C LYS A 730 -15.04 36.63 4.98
N GLU A 731 -13.83 36.30 5.43
CA GLU A 731 -12.81 35.55 4.66
C GLU A 731 -13.00 34.03 4.68
N ARG A 732 -13.77 33.51 5.63
CA ARG A 732 -14.07 32.09 5.71
C ARG A 732 -14.87 31.63 4.50
N GLY A 733 -14.65 30.38 4.08
CA GLY A 733 -15.41 29.78 2.98
C GLY A 733 -16.57 28.96 3.52
N PHE A 734 -17.81 29.38 3.24
CA PHE A 734 -19.03 28.67 3.60
C PHE A 734 -19.90 28.44 2.36
N SER A 735 -20.81 27.48 2.45
CA SER A 735 -21.77 27.20 1.39
C SER A 735 -22.77 28.32 1.18
N VAL A 736 -23.40 28.31 0.02
CA VAL A 736 -24.55 29.17 -0.32
C VAL A 736 -25.71 28.29 -0.75
N ARG A 737 -26.89 28.56 -0.21
CA ARG A 737 -28.17 28.08 -0.71
C ARG A 737 -29.08 29.23 -0.99
N CYS A 738 -29.51 29.36 -2.24
CA CYS A 738 -30.39 30.44 -2.64
C CYS A 738 -31.86 30.13 -2.33
N VAL A 739 -32.61 31.16 -2.03
CA VAL A 739 -34.07 31.13 -1.95
C VAL A 739 -34.66 31.87 -3.16
N LYS A 740 -35.80 31.43 -3.65
CA LYS A 740 -36.48 32.02 -4.80
C LYS A 740 -37.07 33.38 -4.40
N THR A 741 -36.80 34.39 -5.20
CA THR A 741 -37.43 35.71 -5.05
C THR A 741 -38.92 35.62 -5.40
N GLU A 742 -39.77 36.02 -4.48
CA GLU A 742 -41.20 36.11 -4.75
C GLU A 742 -41.48 37.27 -5.70
N ASP A 743 -42.22 37.02 -6.77
CA ASP A 743 -42.68 38.10 -7.65
C ASP A 743 -43.80 38.89 -6.95
N GLU A 744 -43.61 40.19 -6.70
CA GLU A 744 -44.60 41.10 -6.09
C GLU A 744 -45.91 41.22 -6.92
N SER A 745 -46.07 40.42 -7.97
CA SER A 745 -47.18 40.51 -8.95
C SER A 745 -48.33 39.53 -8.79
N GLU A 746 -48.35 38.68 -7.73
CA GLU A 746 -49.41 37.71 -7.46
C GLU A 746 -50.17 37.97 -6.15
N GLU A 747 -50.51 39.27 -5.80
CA GLU A 747 -51.57 39.62 -4.86
C GLU A 747 -52.85 39.98 -5.58
#